data_4fdce0d1b3baa2b8373cf16b1f11e44f
#
_entry.id   4fdce0d1b3baa2b8373cf16b1f11e44f
#
_cell.length_a   1.000
_cell.length_b   1.000
_cell.length_c   1.000
_cell.angle_alpha   90.00
_cell.angle_beta   90.00
_cell.angle_gamma   90.00
#
_symmetry.space_group_name_H-M   'P 1'
#
loop_
_entity.id
_entity.type
_entity.pdbx_description
1 polymer ?
#
loop_
_entity_poly.entity_id
_entity_poly.type
_entity_poly.pdbx_seq_one_letter_code
_entity_poly.pdbx_strand_id
1 'polypeptide(L)'
;MSIAIDQVLEGMPDPAHLHRIDVDNQVVIMVGSQALFCFAAGDTGMRNLAVVTLARMRFGGLQVAALMGLTPGYVSTLKGRARDHGSAGLVREMGRPKKLTGRQIAQAWRWRAEQVSDVVIGQRLGVADTTVARALREHRAPVEPAAQTPHEPELELNTQPQAETPAPAESAAPAESAAPAETAARRCGGSARVGPGVFFSRYAGAMLMHAFTDRVGATAVLSAAVGPGGAGARFDEVALLAATSMAFGLGAGTIEQVKHLTAAEAGPLCGLARLPDRSTLRPRLAALADRGDPLALQRAFASAMLAADPCTSGVYFVDDHFVPYTGAKPVPKGWDTKHRVAQRGRAQTWVLDGRGRAVVFSTGEPSGLTKTLPPALAQLRAVIGPDAKIMLGFDRGGAYPAVFCACRDAGADWITYRRAPLAGPTRLPVVTTSTSRGGGEAVVVCADKPVTIDGYGTARQITLFEHGRMALQVLTSDTSTCPVALLTTLRARRRIENAFKYASEHHGIDALADYIADLETNTRPIDNPARTAANATVKAGKNDLVDAERALAHLMCDRSASVAALNRNLTGAHARIEKATKALAAAETTRDAVPAKLPANQIDPDARRALLRTTRRTLQMVLRLLAYNGEHWLATHLNAYLRDNDEYRAITRATILRGTAGTITYTPDTITVELQPPDSPRIARALTLLLEEINATPPRLPGDPRPLTYTIRKP
;
A
#
# COMPACT_ATOMS: atom_id res chain seq x y z
N MET A 1 -17.41 -31.09 -7.68
CA MET A 1 -17.60 -31.38 -9.12
C MET A 1 -18.25 -30.16 -9.70
N SER A 2 -17.51 -29.37 -10.41
CA SER A 2 -18.08 -28.29 -11.21
C SER A 2 -18.63 -29.01 -12.45
N ILE A 3 -19.90 -28.95 -12.60
CA ILE A 3 -20.60 -29.75 -13.56
C ILE A 3 -20.52 -29.01 -14.90
N ALA A 4 -19.66 -29.48 -15.75
CA ALA A 4 -19.71 -29.16 -17.19
C ALA A 4 -20.98 -29.68 -17.87
N ILE A 5 -21.96 -30.13 -17.11
CA ILE A 5 -23.21 -30.71 -17.56
C ILE A 5 -24.13 -29.67 -18.17
N ASP A 6 -24.09 -28.45 -17.65
CA ASP A 6 -24.97 -27.37 -18.10
C ASP A 6 -24.67 -26.86 -19.50
N GLN A 7 -23.54 -27.26 -20.07
CA GLN A 7 -23.16 -26.92 -21.44
C GLN A 7 -23.74 -27.89 -22.48
N VAL A 8 -24.30 -29.02 -22.05
CA VAL A 8 -24.68 -30.11 -22.92
C VAL A 8 -26.18 -30.27 -23.07
N LEU A 9 -26.96 -29.70 -22.16
CA LEU A 9 -28.42 -29.81 -22.15
C LEU A 9 -29.07 -28.54 -22.70
N GLU A 10 -29.80 -28.70 -23.79
CA GLU A 10 -30.57 -27.61 -24.43
C GLU A 10 -31.58 -27.02 -23.43
N GLY A 11 -31.52 -25.69 -23.20
CA GLY A 11 -32.36 -24.99 -22.23
C GLY A 11 -31.77 -24.81 -20.84
N MET A 12 -30.57 -25.38 -20.56
CA MET A 12 -29.85 -25.06 -19.31
C MET A 12 -29.08 -23.74 -19.43
N PRO A 13 -29.09 -22.90 -18.41
CA PRO A 13 -28.34 -21.64 -18.44
C PRO A 13 -26.83 -21.90 -18.44
N ASP A 14 -26.10 -21.07 -19.19
CA ASP A 14 -24.63 -21.01 -19.14
C ASP A 14 -24.14 -21.00 -17.69
N PRO A 15 -23.18 -21.84 -17.27
CA PRO A 15 -22.62 -21.85 -15.91
C PRO A 15 -22.13 -20.50 -15.40
N ALA A 16 -21.74 -19.59 -16.31
CA ALA A 16 -21.37 -18.22 -15.99
C ALA A 16 -22.57 -17.26 -16.03
N HIS A 17 -23.75 -17.71 -16.44
CA HIS A 17 -24.90 -16.84 -16.61
C HIS A 17 -25.62 -16.56 -15.30
N LEU A 18 -25.80 -15.28 -15.01
CA LEU A 18 -26.58 -14.79 -13.87
C LEU A 18 -28.05 -14.67 -14.29
N HIS A 19 -28.95 -15.39 -13.62
CA HIS A 19 -30.38 -15.35 -13.88
C HIS A 19 -31.20 -15.39 -12.59
N ARG A 20 -32.48 -15.00 -12.70
CA ARG A 20 -33.45 -14.97 -11.61
C ARG A 20 -34.60 -15.91 -11.92
N ILE A 21 -35.01 -16.65 -10.92
CA ILE A 21 -36.17 -17.53 -10.97
C ILE A 21 -37.13 -17.11 -9.84
N ASP A 22 -38.38 -16.87 -10.18
CA ASP A 22 -39.42 -16.55 -9.22
C ASP A 22 -40.34 -17.76 -9.05
N VAL A 23 -40.39 -18.36 -7.84
CA VAL A 23 -41.21 -19.55 -7.52
C VAL A 23 -41.87 -19.32 -6.17
N ASP A 24 -43.19 -19.53 -6.08
CA ASP A 24 -43.98 -19.53 -4.84
C ASP A 24 -43.70 -18.34 -3.91
N ASN A 25 -43.69 -17.13 -4.45
CA ASN A 25 -43.37 -15.87 -3.74
C ASN A 25 -41.92 -15.80 -3.21
N GLN A 26 -41.03 -16.67 -3.70
CA GLN A 26 -39.58 -16.60 -3.44
C GLN A 26 -38.84 -16.21 -4.71
N VAL A 27 -37.77 -15.44 -4.51
CA VAL A 27 -36.82 -15.05 -5.55
C VAL A 27 -35.55 -15.86 -5.35
N VAL A 28 -35.17 -16.64 -6.35
CA VAL A 28 -33.92 -17.39 -6.37
C VAL A 28 -33.00 -16.75 -7.41
N ILE A 29 -31.81 -16.37 -6.97
CA ILE A 29 -30.76 -15.85 -7.87
C ILE A 29 -29.74 -16.95 -8.10
N MET A 30 -29.55 -17.28 -9.36
CA MET A 30 -28.70 -18.38 -9.82
C MET A 30 -27.49 -17.86 -10.60
N VAL A 31 -26.35 -18.54 -10.46
CA VAL A 31 -25.21 -18.44 -11.37
C VAL A 31 -25.00 -19.83 -11.97
N GLY A 32 -25.31 -19.97 -13.25
CA GLY A 32 -25.44 -21.31 -13.86
C GLY A 32 -26.47 -22.14 -13.12
N SER A 33 -26.11 -23.31 -12.66
CA SER A 33 -26.96 -24.22 -11.88
C SER A 33 -26.90 -23.99 -10.37
N GLN A 34 -26.09 -23.06 -9.88
CA GLN A 34 -25.91 -22.83 -8.46
C GLN A 34 -26.77 -21.68 -7.93
N ALA A 35 -27.66 -21.98 -6.96
CA ALA A 35 -28.39 -20.95 -6.25
C ALA A 35 -27.45 -20.18 -5.30
N LEU A 36 -27.38 -18.84 -5.48
CA LEU A 36 -26.60 -17.96 -4.62
C LEU A 36 -27.45 -17.33 -3.53
N PHE A 37 -28.69 -16.96 -3.85
CA PHE A 37 -29.63 -16.33 -2.92
C PHE A 37 -31.02 -16.93 -3.13
N CYS A 38 -31.70 -17.11 -2.01
CA CYS A 38 -33.13 -17.45 -1.97
C CYS A 38 -33.78 -16.58 -0.90
N PHE A 39 -34.78 -15.76 -1.28
CA PHE A 39 -35.47 -14.87 -0.33
C PHE A 39 -36.90 -14.58 -0.79
N ALA A 40 -37.75 -14.21 0.17
CA ALA A 40 -39.13 -13.86 -0.13
C ALA A 40 -39.19 -12.60 -1.02
N ALA A 41 -40.08 -12.55 -2.00
CA ALA A 41 -40.19 -11.47 -2.98
C ALA A 41 -40.38 -10.07 -2.31
N GLY A 42 -41.00 -10.05 -1.12
CA GLY A 42 -41.16 -8.83 -0.30
C GLY A 42 -39.97 -8.44 0.59
N ASP A 43 -38.95 -9.29 0.70
CA ASP A 43 -37.79 -9.03 1.56
C ASP A 43 -36.81 -8.08 0.88
N THR A 44 -37.02 -6.78 1.12
CA THR A 44 -36.17 -5.71 0.56
C THR A 44 -34.76 -5.72 1.16
N GLY A 45 -34.57 -6.20 2.38
CA GLY A 45 -33.26 -6.30 3.04
C GLY A 45 -32.39 -7.34 2.35
N MET A 46 -32.90 -8.56 2.20
CA MET A 46 -32.21 -9.65 1.50
C MET A 46 -31.98 -9.33 0.02
N ARG A 47 -32.97 -8.72 -0.66
CA ARG A 47 -32.81 -8.22 -2.02
C ARG A 47 -31.64 -7.24 -2.15
N ASN A 48 -31.57 -6.25 -1.25
CA ASN A 48 -30.50 -5.25 -1.26
C ASN A 48 -29.13 -5.87 -0.93
N LEU A 49 -29.09 -6.84 -0.03
CA LEU A 49 -27.88 -7.61 0.27
C LEU A 49 -27.41 -8.41 -0.95
N ALA A 50 -28.33 -9.10 -1.65
CA ALA A 50 -28.03 -9.81 -2.88
C ALA A 50 -27.45 -8.88 -3.96
N VAL A 51 -28.06 -7.69 -4.17
CA VAL A 51 -27.54 -6.67 -5.10
C VAL A 51 -26.10 -6.28 -4.80
N VAL A 52 -25.79 -5.98 -3.54
CA VAL A 52 -24.43 -5.55 -3.14
C VAL A 52 -23.44 -6.70 -3.27
N THR A 53 -23.85 -7.93 -2.91
CA THR A 53 -22.98 -9.10 -2.99
C THR A 53 -22.67 -9.48 -4.43
N LEU A 54 -23.67 -9.49 -5.33
CA LEU A 54 -23.48 -9.71 -6.77
C LEU A 54 -22.54 -8.67 -7.38
N ALA A 55 -22.70 -7.39 -6.99
CA ALA A 55 -21.79 -6.35 -7.44
C ALA A 55 -20.36 -6.52 -6.91
N ARG A 56 -20.17 -7.09 -5.71
CA ARG A 56 -18.85 -7.47 -5.15
C ARG A 56 -18.26 -8.70 -5.88
N MET A 57 -19.09 -9.61 -6.34
CA MET A 57 -18.70 -10.77 -7.15
C MET A 57 -18.36 -10.40 -8.61
N ARG A 58 -18.28 -9.11 -8.92
CA ARG A 58 -17.90 -8.52 -10.22
C ARG A 58 -18.95 -8.64 -11.33
N PHE A 59 -20.21 -8.94 -11.04
CA PHE A 59 -21.25 -8.76 -12.01
C PHE A 59 -21.47 -7.28 -12.33
N GLY A 60 -21.69 -6.95 -13.60
CA GLY A 60 -21.86 -5.57 -14.05
C GLY A 60 -23.05 -4.90 -13.38
N GLY A 61 -22.92 -3.64 -12.92
CA GLY A 61 -23.99 -2.91 -12.26
C GLY A 61 -25.27 -2.78 -13.08
N LEU A 62 -25.16 -2.67 -14.40
CA LEU A 62 -26.30 -2.70 -15.33
C LEU A 62 -26.98 -4.06 -15.37
N GLN A 63 -26.21 -5.15 -15.39
CA GLN A 63 -26.70 -6.51 -15.37
C GLN A 63 -27.46 -6.82 -14.06
N VAL A 64 -26.89 -6.45 -12.92
CA VAL A 64 -27.51 -6.62 -11.60
C VAL A 64 -28.79 -5.78 -11.49
N ALA A 65 -28.78 -4.57 -12.01
CA ALA A 65 -29.97 -3.69 -12.02
C ALA A 65 -31.12 -4.29 -12.83
N ALA A 66 -30.82 -4.75 -14.05
CA ALA A 66 -31.80 -5.43 -14.92
C ALA A 66 -32.37 -6.69 -14.27
N LEU A 67 -31.51 -7.56 -13.70
CA LEU A 67 -31.90 -8.79 -13.04
C LEU A 67 -32.86 -8.56 -11.86
N MET A 68 -32.60 -7.50 -11.08
CA MET A 68 -33.35 -7.21 -9.86
C MET A 68 -34.52 -6.24 -10.08
N GLY A 69 -34.76 -5.80 -11.32
CA GLY A 69 -35.79 -4.80 -11.64
C GLY A 69 -35.52 -3.44 -10.97
N LEU A 70 -34.26 -3.03 -10.87
CA LEU A 70 -33.84 -1.79 -10.21
C LEU A 70 -33.17 -0.85 -11.21
N THR A 71 -33.09 0.43 -10.86
CA THR A 71 -32.30 1.37 -11.65
C THR A 71 -30.80 1.25 -11.34
N PRO A 72 -29.91 1.47 -12.31
CA PRO A 72 -28.46 1.45 -12.06
C PRO A 72 -28.00 2.45 -10.99
N GLY A 73 -28.63 3.61 -10.92
CA GLY A 73 -28.41 4.62 -9.88
C GLY A 73 -28.74 4.11 -8.48
N TYR A 74 -29.84 3.32 -8.34
CA TYR A 74 -30.18 2.73 -7.06
C TYR A 74 -29.21 1.63 -6.63
N VAL A 75 -28.69 0.82 -7.56
CA VAL A 75 -27.60 -0.15 -7.30
C VAL A 75 -26.35 0.56 -6.78
N SER A 76 -25.98 1.70 -7.39
CA SER A 76 -24.86 2.53 -6.92
C SER A 76 -25.10 3.10 -5.51
N THR A 77 -26.33 3.55 -5.23
CA THR A 77 -26.72 4.02 -3.89
C THR A 77 -26.63 2.91 -2.84
N LEU A 78 -27.05 1.69 -3.14
CA LEU A 78 -26.93 0.54 -2.24
C LEU A 78 -25.46 0.18 -1.97
N LYS A 79 -24.61 0.23 -2.99
CA LYS A 79 -23.16 0.04 -2.83
C LYS A 79 -22.54 1.09 -1.91
N GLY A 80 -22.92 2.35 -2.05
CA GLY A 80 -22.52 3.44 -1.16
C GLY A 80 -22.94 3.17 0.28
N ARG A 81 -24.23 2.90 0.51
CA ARG A 81 -24.77 2.61 1.85
C ARG A 81 -24.09 1.41 2.51
N ALA A 82 -23.82 0.34 1.75
CA ALA A 82 -23.14 -0.83 2.25
C ALA A 82 -21.67 -0.54 2.62
N ARG A 83 -21.01 0.39 1.93
CA ARG A 83 -19.66 0.84 2.24
C ARG A 83 -19.63 1.69 3.51
N ASP A 84 -20.58 2.62 3.64
CA ASP A 84 -20.58 3.64 4.68
C ASP A 84 -21.20 3.11 6.00
N HIS A 85 -22.15 2.18 5.93
CA HIS A 85 -22.91 1.68 7.09
C HIS A 85 -22.96 0.15 7.21
N GLY A 86 -22.19 -0.57 6.40
CA GLY A 86 -22.20 -2.04 6.41
C GLY A 86 -23.55 -2.62 5.98
N SER A 87 -23.88 -3.84 6.49
CA SER A 87 -25.16 -4.51 6.22
C SER A 87 -26.36 -3.79 6.82
N ALA A 88 -26.17 -3.06 7.90
CA ALA A 88 -27.25 -2.27 8.53
C ALA A 88 -27.78 -1.16 7.61
N GLY A 89 -26.96 -0.60 6.72
CA GLY A 89 -27.37 0.40 5.74
C GLY A 89 -28.25 -0.14 4.59
N LEU A 90 -28.39 -1.48 4.49
CA LEU A 90 -29.17 -2.14 3.45
C LEU A 90 -30.62 -2.44 3.89
N VAL A 91 -30.87 -2.48 5.19
CA VAL A 91 -32.18 -2.68 5.76
C VAL A 91 -32.86 -1.32 5.89
N ARG A 92 -33.98 -1.13 5.21
CA ARG A 92 -34.77 0.08 5.33
C ARG A 92 -35.67 -0.05 6.56
N GLU A 93 -35.41 0.70 7.63
CA GLU A 93 -36.41 0.84 8.70
C GLU A 93 -37.67 1.42 8.08
N MET A 94 -38.76 0.67 8.12
CA MET A 94 -40.08 1.15 7.70
C MET A 94 -40.57 2.16 8.73
N GLY A 95 -40.53 3.44 8.41
CA GLY A 95 -40.98 4.50 9.27
C GLY A 95 -40.56 5.89 8.77
N ARG A 96 -41.23 6.92 9.28
CA ARG A 96 -40.84 8.32 9.05
C ARG A 96 -39.44 8.53 9.62
N PRO A 97 -38.50 9.22 8.94
CA PRO A 97 -37.15 9.45 9.47
C PRO A 97 -37.22 9.95 10.91
N LYS A 98 -36.43 9.37 11.80
CA LYS A 98 -36.32 9.81 13.19
C LYS A 98 -35.93 11.29 13.19
N LYS A 99 -36.71 12.14 13.84
CA LYS A 99 -36.49 13.59 13.89
C LYS A 99 -35.25 13.96 14.72
N LEU A 100 -34.77 13.06 15.58
CA LEU A 100 -33.60 13.25 16.45
C LEU A 100 -32.55 12.22 16.14
N THR A 101 -31.30 12.66 16.04
CA THR A 101 -30.11 11.81 15.92
C THR A 101 -29.70 11.22 17.27
N GLY A 102 -28.90 10.18 17.30
CA GLY A 102 -28.38 9.59 18.54
C GLY A 102 -27.65 10.60 19.44
N ARG A 103 -26.88 11.54 18.85
CA ARG A 103 -26.22 12.64 19.57
C ARG A 103 -27.23 13.58 20.23
N GLN A 104 -28.28 13.96 19.53
CA GLN A 104 -29.34 14.81 20.06
C GLN A 104 -30.13 14.14 21.17
N ILE A 105 -30.33 12.82 21.10
CA ILE A 105 -30.98 12.04 22.15
C ILE A 105 -30.09 11.97 23.41
N ALA A 106 -28.79 11.73 23.25
CA ALA A 106 -27.83 11.77 24.35
C ALA A 106 -27.77 13.16 25.02
N GLN A 107 -27.79 14.21 24.22
CA GLN A 107 -27.86 15.59 24.72
C GLN A 107 -29.17 15.89 25.45
N ALA A 108 -30.29 15.39 24.95
CA ALA A 108 -31.59 15.50 25.60
C ALA A 108 -31.61 14.79 26.96
N TRP A 109 -30.95 13.63 27.08
CA TRP A 109 -30.77 12.93 28.37
C TRP A 109 -29.96 13.75 29.37
N ARG A 110 -28.86 14.40 28.95
CA ARG A 110 -28.06 15.28 29.82
C ARG A 110 -28.92 16.43 30.35
N TRP A 111 -29.63 17.16 29.49
CA TRP A 111 -30.50 18.26 29.91
C TRP A 111 -31.64 17.80 30.80
N ARG A 112 -32.16 16.59 30.58
CA ARG A 112 -33.18 16.02 31.49
C ARG A 112 -32.61 15.66 32.87
N ALA A 113 -31.37 15.20 32.95
CA ALA A 113 -30.64 15.01 34.21
C ALA A 113 -30.39 16.34 34.95
N GLU A 114 -30.26 17.45 34.21
CA GLU A 114 -30.16 18.83 34.73
C GLU A 114 -31.55 19.44 35.04
N GLN A 115 -32.61 18.63 35.11
CA GLN A 115 -33.99 19.05 35.41
C GLN A 115 -34.61 19.99 34.34
N VAL A 116 -34.08 20.04 33.12
CA VAL A 116 -34.68 20.80 32.02
C VAL A 116 -35.92 20.08 31.49
N SER A 117 -37.04 20.82 31.35
CA SER A 117 -38.27 20.22 30.88
C SER A 117 -38.26 19.82 29.40
N ASP A 118 -39.01 18.79 29.01
CA ASP A 118 -39.09 18.30 27.63
C ASP A 118 -39.52 19.40 26.63
N VAL A 119 -40.27 20.40 27.07
CA VAL A 119 -40.66 21.58 26.27
C VAL A 119 -39.47 22.43 25.91
N VAL A 120 -38.60 22.74 26.88
CA VAL A 120 -37.37 23.52 26.68
C VAL A 120 -36.35 22.73 25.86
N ILE A 121 -36.23 21.41 26.11
CA ILE A 121 -35.40 20.51 25.30
C ILE A 121 -35.89 20.49 23.85
N GLY A 122 -37.20 20.42 23.64
CA GLY A 122 -37.81 20.45 22.31
C GLY A 122 -37.51 21.74 21.57
N GLN A 123 -37.61 22.89 22.25
CA GLN A 123 -37.28 24.20 21.67
C GLN A 123 -35.79 24.27 21.27
N ARG A 124 -34.88 23.77 22.11
CA ARG A 124 -33.42 23.75 21.82
C ARG A 124 -33.06 22.83 20.63
N LEU A 125 -33.82 21.75 20.43
CA LEU A 125 -33.58 20.80 19.35
C LEU A 125 -34.44 21.03 18.10
N GLY A 126 -35.30 22.06 18.11
CA GLY A 126 -36.19 22.38 16.98
C GLY A 126 -37.24 21.28 16.72
N VAL A 127 -37.70 20.58 17.75
CA VAL A 127 -38.71 19.51 17.66
C VAL A 127 -39.82 19.70 18.72
N ALA A 128 -40.98 19.07 18.50
CA ALA A 128 -42.02 19.08 19.50
C ALA A 128 -41.61 18.29 20.78
N ASP A 129 -42.04 18.75 21.94
CA ASP A 129 -41.87 18.11 23.24
C ASP A 129 -42.25 16.61 23.26
N THR A 130 -43.38 16.28 22.61
CA THR A 130 -43.84 14.89 22.41
C THR A 130 -42.85 14.04 21.62
N THR A 131 -42.05 14.65 20.73
CA THR A 131 -40.97 13.97 20.00
C THR A 131 -39.78 13.67 20.92
N VAL A 132 -39.44 14.62 21.82
CA VAL A 132 -38.41 14.44 22.84
C VAL A 132 -38.83 13.34 23.84
N ALA A 133 -40.03 13.45 24.39
CA ALA A 133 -40.57 12.48 25.35
C ALA A 133 -40.61 11.06 24.77
N ARG A 134 -40.97 10.90 23.50
CA ARG A 134 -40.96 9.61 22.81
C ARG A 134 -39.56 9.10 22.59
N ALA A 135 -38.63 9.92 22.10
CA ALA A 135 -37.26 9.55 21.85
C ALA A 135 -36.54 9.12 23.14
N LEU A 136 -36.75 9.82 24.24
CA LEU A 136 -36.17 9.47 25.55
C LEU A 136 -36.81 8.20 26.15
N ARG A 137 -38.04 7.86 25.79
CA ARG A 137 -38.71 6.62 26.20
C ARG A 137 -38.23 5.40 25.41
N GLU A 138 -37.98 5.58 24.10
CA GLU A 138 -37.49 4.52 23.20
C GLU A 138 -36.02 4.20 23.41
N HIS A 139 -35.23 5.14 23.92
CA HIS A 139 -33.79 4.97 24.16
C HIS A 139 -33.47 5.03 25.66
N ARG A 140 -32.92 3.94 26.21
CA ARG A 140 -32.52 3.87 27.63
C ARG A 140 -31.46 4.94 27.95
N ALA A 141 -31.52 5.51 29.17
CA ALA A 141 -30.52 6.47 29.63
C ALA A 141 -29.09 5.90 29.44
N PRO A 142 -28.11 6.67 28.94
CA PRO A 142 -26.74 6.25 28.88
C PRO A 142 -26.26 5.98 30.31
N VAL A 143 -25.66 4.79 30.53
CA VAL A 143 -24.90 4.51 31.77
C VAL A 143 -23.64 5.34 31.66
N GLU A 144 -23.44 6.33 32.55
CA GLU A 144 -22.24 7.16 32.56
C GLU A 144 -20.99 6.29 32.78
N PRO A 145 -20.00 6.35 31.88
CA PRO A 145 -18.62 6.06 32.25
C PRO A 145 -18.07 7.29 32.98
N ALA A 146 -17.36 7.06 34.07
CA ALA A 146 -16.73 8.09 34.90
C ALA A 146 -15.97 9.13 34.06
N ALA A 147 -16.05 10.37 34.53
CA ALA A 147 -15.58 11.60 33.96
C ALA A 147 -14.33 11.49 33.08
N GLN A 148 -14.47 11.77 31.79
CA GLN A 148 -13.38 12.14 30.90
C GLN A 148 -13.55 13.60 30.53
N THR A 149 -12.45 14.34 30.73
CA THR A 149 -12.22 15.74 30.39
C THR A 149 -12.56 16.08 28.93
N PRO A 150 -12.88 17.33 28.61
CA PRO A 150 -13.47 17.72 27.34
C PRO A 150 -12.48 17.58 26.18
N HIS A 151 -12.90 16.89 25.16
CA HIS A 151 -12.26 16.83 23.86
C HIS A 151 -12.61 18.10 23.06
N GLU A 152 -11.57 18.75 22.54
CA GLU A 152 -11.68 19.81 21.54
C GLU A 152 -12.40 19.35 20.27
N PRO A 153 -13.06 20.27 19.56
CA PRO A 153 -13.88 19.90 18.39
C PRO A 153 -13.01 19.47 17.21
N GLU A 154 -13.30 18.29 16.67
CA GLU A 154 -12.83 17.87 15.34
C GLU A 154 -13.37 18.82 14.29
N LEU A 155 -12.47 19.42 13.52
CA LEU A 155 -12.76 20.13 12.28
C LEU A 155 -13.29 19.13 11.23
N GLU A 156 -14.57 19.22 10.93
CA GLU A 156 -15.17 18.54 9.78
C GLU A 156 -14.55 19.07 8.48
N LEU A 157 -13.82 18.22 7.79
CA LEU A 157 -13.37 18.49 6.41
C LEU A 157 -14.57 18.31 5.47
N ASN A 158 -15.18 19.42 5.12
CA ASN A 158 -16.21 19.49 4.09
C ASN A 158 -15.57 19.33 2.71
N THR A 159 -15.69 18.17 2.10
CA THR A 159 -15.26 17.91 0.73
C THR A 159 -16.43 18.03 -0.20
N GLN A 160 -16.66 19.24 -0.71
CA GLN A 160 -17.44 19.42 -1.93
C GLN A 160 -16.49 19.50 -3.14
N PRO A 161 -16.83 18.87 -4.27
CA PRO A 161 -16.04 18.98 -5.49
C PRO A 161 -16.34 20.34 -6.15
N GLN A 162 -15.32 21.19 -6.22
CA GLN A 162 -15.40 22.39 -7.04
C GLN A 162 -14.95 22.07 -8.47
N ALA A 163 -15.77 22.56 -9.39
CA ALA A 163 -15.58 22.53 -10.82
C ALA A 163 -14.33 23.30 -11.27
N GLU A 164 -13.73 22.82 -12.35
CA GLU A 164 -12.62 23.46 -13.04
C GLU A 164 -13.00 24.85 -13.55
N THR A 165 -12.16 25.83 -13.28
CA THR A 165 -12.13 27.10 -14.00
C THR A 165 -10.68 27.43 -14.37
N PRO A 166 -10.40 27.95 -15.58
CA PRO A 166 -9.07 28.03 -16.14
C PRO A 166 -8.25 29.19 -15.56
N ALA A 167 -6.92 29.01 -15.59
CA ALA A 167 -5.94 29.97 -15.14
C ALA A 167 -5.95 31.27 -15.98
N PRO A 168 -5.81 32.41 -15.36
CA PRO A 168 -5.39 33.63 -16.06
C PRO A 168 -3.89 33.87 -15.95
N ALA A 169 -3.37 34.51 -16.99
CA ALA A 169 -2.01 34.87 -17.28
C ALA A 169 -1.35 35.80 -16.25
N GLU A 170 -0.02 35.79 -16.29
CA GLU A 170 0.87 36.71 -15.59
C GLU A 170 0.48 38.16 -15.65
N SER A 171 0.52 38.82 -14.51
CA SER A 171 0.68 40.29 -14.45
C SER A 171 1.63 40.66 -13.33
N ALA A 172 2.48 41.60 -13.64
CA ALA A 172 3.62 42.12 -12.89
C ALA A 172 3.22 42.74 -11.52
N ALA A 173 4.21 42.74 -10.62
CA ALA A 173 4.20 43.34 -9.29
C ALA A 173 3.85 44.84 -9.29
N PRO A 174 3.48 45.35 -8.13
CA PRO A 174 4.21 46.47 -7.60
C PRO A 174 4.80 46.23 -6.19
N ALA A 175 5.93 46.90 -5.99
CA ALA A 175 6.67 47.01 -4.74
C ALA A 175 5.95 47.92 -3.76
N GLU A 176 6.28 47.69 -2.47
CA GLU A 176 6.20 48.54 -1.28
C GLU A 176 5.48 47.78 -0.15
N SER A 177 5.98 47.67 1.06
CA SER A 177 6.62 48.66 1.90
C SER A 177 7.46 47.95 2.97
N ALA A 178 8.57 48.52 3.31
CA ALA A 178 9.51 48.07 4.33
C ALA A 178 8.96 48.21 5.74
N ALA A 179 9.18 47.18 6.58
CA ALA A 179 9.24 47.28 8.02
C ALA A 179 10.70 46.99 8.47
N PRO A 180 11.33 47.90 9.22
CA PRO A 180 12.75 47.79 9.58
C PRO A 180 12.86 47.08 10.93
N ALA A 181 13.46 45.89 10.98
CA ALA A 181 14.11 45.34 12.20
C ALA A 181 14.77 43.97 12.03
N GLU A 182 14.81 43.34 10.85
CA GLU A 182 15.47 42.03 10.67
C GLU A 182 16.78 42.06 9.87
N THR A 183 17.31 43.22 9.55
CA THR A 183 18.46 43.34 8.64
C THR A 183 19.82 43.24 9.35
N ALA A 184 19.88 43.19 10.67
CA ALA A 184 21.14 43.14 11.44
C ALA A 184 21.69 41.69 11.65
N ALA A 185 20.91 40.63 11.42
CA ALA A 185 21.35 39.25 11.68
C ALA A 185 22.00 38.55 10.44
N ARG A 186 22.18 39.26 9.31
CA ARG A 186 22.67 38.64 8.06
C ARG A 186 24.19 38.71 7.83
N ARG A 187 24.98 39.23 8.77
CA ARG A 187 26.44 39.43 8.55
C ARG A 187 27.36 38.88 9.66
N CYS A 188 26.93 37.91 10.43
CA CYS A 188 27.86 37.13 11.24
C CYS A 188 27.97 35.74 10.67
N GLY A 189 29.13 35.37 10.12
CA GLY A 189 29.50 34.01 9.67
C GLY A 189 29.64 33.06 10.88
N GLY A 190 28.65 33.03 11.76
CA GLY A 190 28.57 32.10 12.87
C GLY A 190 28.05 30.75 12.42
N SER A 191 28.68 29.67 12.90
CA SER A 191 28.21 28.29 12.76
C SER A 191 26.70 28.20 13.08
N ALA A 192 25.94 27.48 12.26
CA ALA A 192 24.52 27.20 12.54
C ALA A 192 24.32 26.22 13.71
N ARG A 193 25.41 25.77 14.33
CA ARG A 193 25.39 24.89 15.50
C ARG A 193 24.79 25.58 16.71
N VAL A 194 24.06 24.81 17.53
CA VAL A 194 23.50 25.29 18.77
C VAL A 194 24.62 25.50 19.76
N GLY A 195 24.67 26.69 20.40
CA GLY A 195 25.56 26.97 21.52
C GLY A 195 25.05 26.41 22.85
N PRO A 196 25.84 26.53 23.93
CA PRO A 196 25.36 26.19 25.27
C PRO A 196 24.08 26.95 25.62
N GLY A 197 23.11 26.24 26.21
CA GLY A 197 21.81 26.82 26.55
C GLY A 197 20.73 25.79 26.78
N VAL A 198 19.55 26.27 27.10
CA VAL A 198 18.37 25.47 27.40
C VAL A 198 17.30 25.75 26.33
N PHE A 199 16.82 24.71 25.67
CA PHE A 199 15.88 24.79 24.56
C PHE A 199 14.65 23.93 24.84
N PHE A 200 13.49 24.50 24.76
CA PHE A 200 12.25 23.73 24.77
C PHE A 200 11.94 23.21 23.38
N SER A 201 11.42 21.99 23.30
CA SER A 201 10.91 21.41 22.06
C SER A 201 9.70 20.52 22.33
N ARG A 202 8.61 20.75 21.59
CA ARG A 202 7.47 19.82 21.56
C ARG A 202 7.82 18.48 20.91
N TYR A 203 8.95 18.40 20.23
CA TYR A 203 9.44 17.22 19.53
C TYR A 203 10.58 16.52 20.28
N ALA A 204 10.79 16.82 21.54
CA ALA A 204 11.96 16.35 22.30
C ALA A 204 12.08 14.81 22.31
N GLY A 205 10.95 14.08 22.31
CA GLY A 205 10.93 12.63 22.22
C GLY A 205 11.61 12.08 20.96
N ALA A 206 11.66 12.84 19.86
CA ALA A 206 12.35 12.42 18.65
C ALA A 206 13.88 12.35 18.80
N MET A 207 14.45 12.97 19.84
CA MET A 207 15.88 12.82 20.20
C MET A 207 16.27 11.36 20.44
N LEU A 208 15.33 10.51 20.86
CA LEU A 208 15.56 9.07 21.06
C LEU A 208 15.96 8.32 19.81
N MET A 209 15.63 8.85 18.62
CA MET A 209 16.08 8.26 17.35
C MET A 209 17.61 8.29 17.19
N HIS A 210 18.31 9.16 17.96
CA HIS A 210 19.77 9.21 17.93
C HIS A 210 20.43 7.97 18.53
N ALA A 211 19.73 7.24 19.39
CA ALA A 211 20.20 5.95 19.87
C ALA A 211 20.44 4.96 18.69
N PHE A 212 19.56 4.96 17.70
CA PHE A 212 19.74 4.17 16.48
C PHE A 212 20.82 4.78 15.57
N THR A 213 20.78 6.10 15.31
CA THR A 213 21.71 6.72 14.35
C THR A 213 23.17 6.64 14.80
N ASP A 214 23.43 6.76 16.12
CA ASP A 214 24.77 6.58 16.68
C ASP A 214 25.22 5.10 16.61
N ARG A 215 24.32 4.17 17.00
CA ARG A 215 24.59 2.74 16.95
C ARG A 215 24.97 2.24 15.56
N VAL A 216 24.37 2.79 14.49
CA VAL A 216 24.71 2.44 13.11
C VAL A 216 25.85 3.30 12.54
N GLY A 217 26.50 4.12 13.33
CA GLY A 217 27.59 4.98 12.88
C GLY A 217 27.18 5.98 11.79
N ALA A 218 25.95 6.48 11.84
CA ALA A 218 25.38 7.35 10.80
C ALA A 218 26.26 8.57 10.51
N THR A 219 26.94 9.14 11.51
CA THR A 219 27.87 10.25 11.33
C THR A 219 28.99 9.92 10.36
N ALA A 220 29.66 8.77 10.56
CA ALA A 220 30.76 8.34 9.68
C ALA A 220 30.28 8.04 8.26
N VAL A 221 29.13 7.36 8.14
CA VAL A 221 28.52 7.03 6.84
C VAL A 221 28.13 8.29 6.08
N LEU A 222 27.48 9.27 6.72
CA LEU A 222 27.13 10.54 6.12
C LEU A 222 28.37 11.35 5.73
N SER A 223 29.38 11.42 6.59
CA SER A 223 30.63 12.14 6.32
C SER A 223 31.36 11.56 5.11
N ALA A 224 31.46 10.23 5.03
CA ALA A 224 32.12 9.57 3.90
C ALA A 224 31.39 9.81 2.57
N ALA A 225 30.06 9.89 2.59
CA ALA A 225 29.26 10.11 1.40
C ALA A 225 29.27 11.57 0.91
N VAL A 226 29.48 12.52 1.81
CA VAL A 226 29.46 13.94 1.49
C VAL A 226 30.82 14.48 1.03
N GLY A 227 31.90 13.88 1.53
CA GLY A 227 33.24 14.38 1.37
C GLY A 227 33.50 15.67 2.17
N PRO A 228 34.66 16.30 2.00
CA PRO A 228 34.99 17.54 2.71
C PRO A 228 34.05 18.66 2.28
N GLY A 229 33.30 19.23 3.23
CA GLY A 229 32.38 20.32 3.00
C GLY A 229 33.07 21.59 2.48
N GLY A 230 32.39 22.36 1.63
CA GLY A 230 32.85 23.66 1.17
C GLY A 230 32.99 24.63 2.36
N ALA A 231 34.13 25.27 2.49
CA ALA A 231 34.39 26.30 3.50
C ALA A 231 33.37 27.44 3.40
N GLY A 232 32.78 27.87 4.53
CA GLY A 232 31.90 29.02 4.60
C GLY A 232 30.39 28.74 4.46
N ALA A 233 29.95 27.51 4.35
CA ALA A 233 28.52 27.19 4.35
C ALA A 233 27.94 27.28 5.77
N ARG A 234 26.81 27.97 5.94
CA ARG A 234 26.12 28.12 7.24
C ARG A 234 25.75 26.78 7.87
N PHE A 235 25.35 25.80 7.08
CA PHE A 235 25.06 24.44 7.49
C PHE A 235 26.08 23.50 6.83
N ASP A 236 26.77 22.69 7.64
CA ASP A 236 27.54 21.58 7.09
C ASP A 236 26.61 20.51 6.48
N GLU A 237 27.11 19.71 5.58
CA GLU A 237 26.28 18.79 4.81
C GLU A 237 25.81 17.58 5.62
N VAL A 238 26.61 17.13 6.58
CA VAL A 238 26.21 16.04 7.49
C VAL A 238 25.04 16.50 8.36
N ALA A 239 25.12 17.70 8.94
CA ALA A 239 24.04 18.28 9.72
C ALA A 239 22.78 18.50 8.87
N LEU A 240 22.92 18.90 7.61
CA LEU A 240 21.81 19.08 6.68
C LEU A 240 21.10 17.77 6.35
N LEU A 241 21.86 16.70 6.10
CA LEU A 241 21.31 15.36 5.86
C LEU A 241 20.64 14.79 7.13
N ALA A 242 21.27 14.92 8.29
CA ALA A 242 20.71 14.51 9.57
C ALA A 242 19.41 15.26 9.90
N ALA A 243 19.38 16.58 9.69
CA ALA A 243 18.20 17.42 9.89
C ALA A 243 17.06 17.05 8.92
N THR A 244 17.40 16.69 7.68
CA THR A 244 16.40 16.22 6.70
C THR A 244 15.81 14.88 7.12
N SER A 245 16.63 13.93 7.56
CA SER A 245 16.16 12.64 8.06
C SER A 245 15.27 12.83 9.31
N MET A 246 15.66 13.69 10.25
CA MET A 246 14.84 14.01 11.41
C MET A 246 13.49 14.62 11.01
N ALA A 247 13.47 15.57 10.07
CA ALA A 247 12.23 16.15 9.57
C ALA A 247 11.28 15.09 8.97
N PHE A 248 11.81 14.10 8.24
CA PHE A 248 11.02 12.96 7.75
C PHE A 248 10.52 12.06 8.90
N GLY A 249 11.32 11.82 9.91
CA GLY A 249 10.91 11.12 11.14
C GLY A 249 9.78 11.84 11.88
N LEU A 250 9.82 13.16 11.92
CA LEU A 250 8.74 14.01 12.47
C LEU A 250 7.49 14.07 11.56
N GLY A 251 7.51 13.42 10.41
CA GLY A 251 6.36 13.28 9.52
C GLY A 251 6.27 14.33 8.40
N ALA A 252 7.34 15.06 8.11
CA ALA A 252 7.40 15.86 6.90
C ALA A 252 7.45 14.91 5.68
N GLY A 253 6.32 14.72 5.02
CA GLY A 253 6.23 13.83 3.84
C GLY A 253 7.00 14.35 2.62
N THR A 254 7.28 15.65 2.55
CA THR A 254 8.07 16.31 1.48
C THR A 254 9.00 17.37 2.07
N ILE A 255 9.99 17.80 1.28
CA ILE A 255 10.83 18.95 1.66
C ILE A 255 9.98 20.22 1.84
N GLU A 256 8.89 20.36 1.09
CA GLU A 256 7.97 21.50 1.24
C GLU A 256 7.25 21.51 2.58
N GLN A 257 6.97 20.34 3.14
CA GLN A 257 6.27 20.22 4.42
C GLN A 257 7.16 20.50 5.64
N VAL A 258 8.48 20.61 5.45
CA VAL A 258 9.40 21.05 6.53
C VAL A 258 9.00 22.42 7.10
N LYS A 259 8.34 23.28 6.30
CA LYS A 259 7.78 24.56 6.75
C LYS A 259 6.73 24.43 7.89
N HIS A 260 6.11 23.26 8.06
CA HIS A 260 5.12 23.00 9.10
C HIS A 260 5.75 22.63 10.45
N LEU A 261 7.06 22.36 10.48
CA LEU A 261 7.81 22.15 11.70
C LEU A 261 8.27 23.50 12.25
N THR A 262 8.14 23.68 13.57
CA THR A 262 8.68 24.88 14.25
C THR A 262 10.20 24.81 14.22
N ALA A 263 10.82 25.59 13.34
CA ALA A 263 12.26 25.48 13.06
C ALA A 263 13.15 25.71 14.30
N ALA A 264 12.76 26.58 15.22
CA ALA A 264 13.49 26.84 16.48
C ALA A 264 13.41 25.66 17.45
N GLU A 265 12.33 24.88 17.42
CA GLU A 265 12.14 23.70 18.26
C GLU A 265 12.74 22.43 17.64
N ALA A 266 12.67 22.30 16.31
CA ALA A 266 13.19 21.13 15.59
C ALA A 266 14.70 21.21 15.32
N GLY A 267 15.30 22.40 15.26
CA GLY A 267 16.74 22.60 15.08
C GLY A 267 17.58 21.95 16.18
N PRO A 268 17.29 22.22 17.45
CA PRO A 268 18.04 21.62 18.57
C PRO A 268 18.03 20.08 18.57
N LEU A 269 17.05 19.42 17.97
CA LEU A 269 17.06 17.96 17.82
C LEU A 269 18.26 17.46 16.98
N CYS A 270 18.84 18.31 16.18
CA CYS A 270 19.96 17.98 15.28
C CYS A 270 21.24 18.77 15.60
N GLY A 271 21.34 19.36 16.77
CA GLY A 271 22.48 20.21 17.15
C GLY A 271 22.54 21.54 16.38
N LEU A 272 21.43 22.02 15.82
CA LEU A 272 21.33 23.26 15.08
C LEU A 272 20.50 24.30 15.83
N ALA A 273 20.87 25.57 15.74
CA ALA A 273 20.10 26.66 16.36
C ALA A 273 18.66 26.74 15.79
N ARG A 274 18.49 26.37 14.54
CA ARG A 274 17.16 26.19 13.89
C ARG A 274 17.24 25.21 12.74
N LEU A 275 16.14 24.53 12.46
CA LEU A 275 16.03 23.64 11.31
C LEU A 275 16.21 24.43 10.01
N PRO A 276 17.01 23.91 9.01
CA PRO A 276 17.11 24.52 7.71
C PRO A 276 15.75 24.58 7.00
N ASP A 277 15.44 25.70 6.40
CA ASP A 277 14.20 25.86 5.63
C ASP A 277 14.26 25.16 4.26
N ARG A 278 13.10 25.08 3.58
CA ARG A 278 12.98 24.44 2.27
C ARG A 278 13.84 25.08 1.18
N SER A 279 14.05 26.39 1.25
CA SER A 279 14.86 27.14 0.27
C SER A 279 16.35 26.80 0.40
N THR A 280 16.79 26.42 1.57
CA THR A 280 18.13 25.90 1.84
C THR A 280 18.22 24.40 1.50
N LEU A 281 17.25 23.58 1.94
CA LEU A 281 17.29 22.13 1.78
C LEU A 281 17.21 21.71 0.32
N ARG A 282 16.27 22.28 -0.47
CA ARG A 282 16.02 21.85 -1.84
C ARG A 282 17.25 21.93 -2.75
N PRO A 283 17.93 23.09 -2.90
CA PRO A 283 19.11 23.19 -3.77
C PRO A 283 20.30 22.41 -3.23
N ARG A 284 20.49 22.37 -1.90
CA ARG A 284 21.62 21.65 -1.29
C ARG A 284 21.48 20.13 -1.46
N LEU A 285 20.28 19.55 -1.21
CA LEU A 285 20.02 18.14 -1.44
C LEU A 285 20.11 17.78 -2.93
N ALA A 286 19.70 18.68 -3.82
CA ALA A 286 19.87 18.50 -5.26
C ALA A 286 21.34 18.41 -5.64
N ALA A 287 22.15 19.38 -5.20
CA ALA A 287 23.59 19.39 -5.46
C ALA A 287 24.31 18.17 -4.87
N LEU A 288 23.92 17.73 -3.66
CA LEU A 288 24.46 16.50 -3.03
C LEU A 288 24.12 15.26 -3.84
N ALA A 289 22.89 15.14 -4.32
CA ALA A 289 22.46 14.02 -5.13
C ALA A 289 23.14 13.99 -6.52
N ASP A 290 23.35 15.16 -7.11
CA ASP A 290 23.92 15.27 -8.46
C ASP A 290 25.45 15.02 -8.48
N ARG A 291 26.18 15.30 -7.37
CA ARG A 291 27.64 15.08 -7.26
C ARG A 291 28.03 13.80 -6.54
N GLY A 292 27.14 13.23 -5.73
CA GLY A 292 27.38 12.03 -4.91
C GLY A 292 26.85 10.74 -5.52
N ASP A 293 27.05 9.64 -4.82
CA ASP A 293 26.43 8.36 -5.12
C ASP A 293 25.43 7.97 -4.01
N PRO A 294 24.13 8.32 -4.16
CA PRO A 294 23.11 7.95 -3.18
C PRO A 294 22.92 6.44 -3.00
N LEU A 295 23.29 5.61 -3.99
CA LEU A 295 23.23 4.15 -3.85
C LEU A 295 24.39 3.63 -2.99
N ALA A 296 25.59 4.22 -3.12
CA ALA A 296 26.70 3.90 -2.23
C ALA A 296 26.36 4.30 -0.78
N LEU A 297 25.77 5.48 -0.58
CA LEU A 297 25.27 5.91 0.73
C LEU A 297 24.26 4.90 1.31
N GLN A 298 23.31 4.43 0.51
CA GLN A 298 22.35 3.42 0.92
C GLN A 298 23.05 2.12 1.33
N ARG A 299 23.98 1.62 0.51
CA ARG A 299 24.73 0.39 0.83
C ARG A 299 25.50 0.55 2.14
N ALA A 300 26.17 1.69 2.33
CA ALA A 300 26.93 1.96 3.55
C ALA A 300 26.03 1.95 4.80
N PHE A 301 24.86 2.60 4.75
CA PHE A 301 23.90 2.55 5.86
C PHE A 301 23.38 1.15 6.12
N ALA A 302 22.99 0.43 5.08
CA ALA A 302 22.46 -0.91 5.21
C ALA A 302 23.52 -1.88 5.81
N SER A 303 24.76 -1.79 5.33
CA SER A 303 25.87 -2.59 5.86
C SER A 303 26.16 -2.26 7.33
N ALA A 304 26.22 -0.97 7.68
CA ALA A 304 26.43 -0.53 9.06
C ALA A 304 25.27 -0.98 10.00
N MET A 305 24.04 -0.89 9.54
CA MET A 305 22.87 -1.34 10.29
C MET A 305 22.90 -2.86 10.54
N LEU A 306 23.24 -3.65 9.52
CA LEU A 306 23.32 -5.10 9.65
C LEU A 306 24.56 -5.56 10.42
N ALA A 307 25.66 -4.80 10.39
CA ALA A 307 26.81 -5.04 11.24
C ALA A 307 26.50 -4.79 12.72
N ALA A 308 25.78 -3.72 13.02
CA ALA A 308 25.35 -3.40 14.38
C ALA A 308 24.30 -4.37 14.95
N ASP A 309 23.46 -4.93 14.09
CA ASP A 309 22.39 -5.89 14.45
C ASP A 309 22.11 -6.86 13.30
N PRO A 310 22.79 -8.00 13.22
CA PRO A 310 22.71 -8.94 12.10
C PRO A 310 21.30 -9.55 11.92
N CYS A 311 20.91 -9.79 10.66
CA CYS A 311 19.73 -10.56 10.31
C CYS A 311 20.02 -12.07 10.41
N THR A 312 19.96 -12.62 11.62
CA THR A 312 20.30 -14.01 11.90
C THR A 312 19.42 -15.03 11.21
N SER A 313 18.20 -14.67 10.82
CA SER A 313 17.27 -15.56 10.11
C SER A 313 17.64 -15.76 8.64
N GLY A 314 18.42 -14.88 8.05
CA GLY A 314 18.71 -14.87 6.60
C GLY A 314 17.46 -14.67 5.72
N VAL A 315 16.32 -14.31 6.29
CA VAL A 315 15.05 -14.11 5.56
C VAL A 315 14.93 -12.66 5.12
N TYR A 316 14.60 -12.48 3.84
CA TYR A 316 14.36 -11.17 3.24
C TYR A 316 13.08 -11.20 2.42
N PHE A 317 12.37 -10.08 2.37
CA PHE A 317 11.15 -9.92 1.57
C PHE A 317 11.34 -8.81 0.55
N VAL A 318 10.96 -9.07 -0.70
CA VAL A 318 11.02 -8.08 -1.77
C VAL A 318 9.65 -7.85 -2.37
N ASP A 319 9.32 -6.58 -2.62
CA ASP A 319 8.09 -6.19 -3.29
C ASP A 319 8.22 -4.82 -3.96
N ASP A 320 7.34 -4.55 -4.93
CA ASP A 320 7.27 -3.30 -5.67
C ASP A 320 6.12 -2.43 -5.16
N HIS A 321 6.43 -1.17 -4.89
CA HIS A 321 5.45 -0.14 -4.60
C HIS A 321 5.31 0.82 -5.79
N PHE A 322 4.10 1.00 -6.30
CA PHE A 322 3.83 1.90 -7.41
C PHE A 322 3.56 3.31 -6.92
N VAL A 323 4.29 4.30 -7.47
CA VAL A 323 4.09 5.71 -7.17
C VAL A 323 3.56 6.43 -8.42
N PRO A 324 2.33 6.97 -8.36
CA PRO A 324 1.73 7.69 -9.47
C PRO A 324 2.52 8.95 -9.85
N TYR A 325 2.56 9.27 -11.14
CA TYR A 325 3.12 10.51 -11.67
C TYR A 325 2.01 11.42 -12.17
N THR A 326 1.87 12.58 -11.57
CA THR A 326 0.81 13.56 -11.88
C THR A 326 1.23 14.63 -12.87
N GLY A 327 2.49 14.62 -13.34
CA GLY A 327 3.01 15.59 -14.29
C GLY A 327 2.61 15.32 -15.76
N ALA A 328 2.87 16.26 -16.64
CA ALA A 328 2.50 16.21 -18.07
C ALA A 328 3.42 15.33 -18.93
N LYS A 329 4.67 15.05 -18.50
CA LYS A 329 5.65 14.32 -19.30
C LYS A 329 5.21 12.89 -19.63
N PRO A 330 5.62 12.28 -20.76
CA PRO A 330 5.25 10.92 -21.17
C PRO A 330 6.05 9.84 -20.39
N VAL A 331 5.86 9.80 -19.08
CA VAL A 331 6.45 8.78 -18.20
C VAL A 331 5.79 7.42 -18.48
N PRO A 332 6.52 6.30 -18.44
CA PRO A 332 5.97 4.97 -18.62
C PRO A 332 4.79 4.67 -17.68
N LYS A 333 3.80 3.95 -18.20
CA LYS A 333 2.64 3.49 -17.43
C LYS A 333 2.97 2.18 -16.70
N GLY A 334 2.45 2.04 -15.48
CA GLY A 334 2.43 0.81 -14.71
C GLY A 334 1.05 0.55 -14.12
N TRP A 335 0.88 -0.63 -13.55
CA TRP A 335 -0.36 -0.99 -12.90
C TRP A 335 -0.38 -0.44 -11.47
N ASP A 336 -1.32 0.46 -11.20
CA ASP A 336 -1.61 0.92 -9.86
C ASP A 336 -2.62 -0.04 -9.21
N THR A 337 -2.14 -0.84 -8.27
CA THR A 337 -2.97 -1.84 -7.56
C THR A 337 -4.01 -1.19 -6.66
N LYS A 338 -3.73 -0.01 -6.12
CA LYS A 338 -4.64 0.73 -5.24
C LYS A 338 -5.87 1.24 -6.00
N HIS A 339 -5.65 1.82 -7.18
CA HIS A 339 -6.73 2.37 -8.02
C HIS A 339 -7.19 1.41 -9.11
N ARG A 340 -6.50 0.25 -9.29
CA ARG A 340 -6.78 -0.76 -10.33
C ARG A 340 -6.82 -0.19 -11.74
N VAL A 341 -5.85 0.66 -12.06
CA VAL A 341 -5.72 1.32 -13.35
C VAL A 341 -4.28 1.35 -13.81
N ALA A 342 -4.06 1.29 -15.13
CA ALA A 342 -2.75 1.52 -15.74
C ALA A 342 -2.55 3.03 -15.90
N GLN A 343 -1.67 3.61 -15.08
CA GLN A 343 -1.37 5.04 -15.13
C GLN A 343 0.14 5.31 -15.15
N ARG A 344 0.52 6.55 -15.48
CA ARG A 344 1.91 6.99 -15.47
C ARG A 344 2.46 6.92 -14.05
N GLY A 345 3.71 6.45 -13.91
CA GLY A 345 4.31 6.34 -12.59
C GLY A 345 5.68 5.69 -12.61
N ARG A 346 6.13 5.33 -11.44
CA ARG A 346 7.39 4.60 -11.23
C ARG A 346 7.22 3.50 -10.21
N ALA A 347 8.07 2.48 -10.30
CA ALA A 347 8.19 1.46 -9.27
C ALA A 347 9.25 1.88 -8.24
N GLN A 348 9.01 1.47 -7.00
CA GLN A 348 9.96 1.50 -5.90
C GLN A 348 10.05 0.09 -5.36
N THR A 349 11.20 -0.53 -5.52
CA THR A 349 11.44 -1.89 -5.04
C THR A 349 12.14 -1.82 -3.68
N TRP A 350 11.55 -2.43 -2.68
CA TRP A 350 12.12 -2.51 -1.34
C TRP A 350 12.51 -3.94 -1.04
N VAL A 351 13.61 -4.08 -0.29
CA VAL A 351 13.96 -5.32 0.40
C VAL A 351 13.93 -5.06 1.90
N LEU A 352 13.05 -5.77 2.59
CA LEU A 352 13.02 -5.79 4.06
C LEU A 352 13.67 -7.08 4.56
N ASP A 353 14.33 -6.99 5.71
CA ASP A 353 14.76 -8.20 6.41
C ASP A 353 13.60 -8.86 7.19
N GLY A 354 13.85 -10.04 7.74
CA GLY A 354 12.86 -10.80 8.52
C GLY A 354 12.32 -10.05 9.75
N ARG A 355 13.00 -9.01 10.22
CA ARG A 355 12.53 -8.15 11.32
C ARG A 355 11.68 -6.97 10.85
N GLY A 356 11.71 -6.65 9.54
CA GLY A 356 10.95 -5.55 8.94
C GLY A 356 11.74 -4.25 8.78
N ARG A 357 13.10 -4.31 8.88
CA ARG A 357 13.97 -3.19 8.58
C ARG A 357 14.17 -3.09 7.07
N ALA A 358 14.18 -1.87 6.54
CA ALA A 358 14.43 -1.62 5.13
C ALA A 358 15.93 -1.65 4.85
N VAL A 359 16.36 -2.64 4.06
CA VAL A 359 17.79 -2.88 3.75
C VAL A 359 18.15 -2.30 2.38
N VAL A 360 17.32 -2.55 1.36
CA VAL A 360 17.55 -2.08 0.00
C VAL A 360 16.34 -1.31 -0.49
N PHE A 361 16.60 -0.25 -1.23
CA PHE A 361 15.63 0.51 -1.99
C PHE A 361 16.18 0.75 -3.39
N SER A 362 15.35 0.54 -4.38
CA SER A 362 15.62 0.97 -5.75
C SER A 362 14.38 1.62 -6.35
N THR A 363 14.57 2.43 -7.38
CA THR A 363 13.48 3.11 -8.05
C THR A 363 13.74 3.18 -9.54
N GLY A 364 12.72 2.95 -10.35
CA GLY A 364 12.84 2.89 -11.79
C GLY A 364 11.50 2.88 -12.51
N GLU A 365 11.51 2.41 -13.74
CA GLU A 365 10.28 2.19 -14.51
C GLU A 365 9.41 1.11 -13.87
N PRO A 366 8.09 1.21 -13.99
CA PRO A 366 7.17 0.22 -13.44
C PRO A 366 7.12 -1.03 -14.35
N SER A 367 8.18 -1.82 -14.32
CA SER A 367 8.38 -3.00 -15.17
C SER A 367 7.98 -4.32 -14.52
N GLY A 368 7.62 -4.30 -13.22
CA GLY A 368 7.22 -5.45 -12.41
C GLY A 368 8.40 -6.26 -11.87
N LEU A 369 8.13 -7.09 -10.85
CA LEU A 369 9.13 -7.84 -10.08
C LEU A 369 10.06 -8.72 -10.93
N THR A 370 9.63 -9.21 -12.08
CA THR A 370 10.50 -9.97 -13.00
C THR A 370 11.72 -9.18 -13.47
N LYS A 371 11.64 -7.86 -13.47
CA LYS A 371 12.71 -6.94 -13.89
C LYS A 371 13.38 -6.23 -12.73
N THR A 372 12.62 -5.95 -11.66
CA THR A 372 13.10 -5.17 -10.52
C THR A 372 13.75 -6.03 -9.43
N LEU A 373 13.36 -7.30 -9.28
CA LEU A 373 13.89 -8.19 -8.26
C LEU A 373 15.36 -8.58 -8.48
N PRO A 374 15.81 -8.98 -9.69
CA PRO A 374 17.22 -9.37 -9.87
C PRO A 374 18.22 -8.25 -9.50
N PRO A 375 18.05 -6.99 -9.92
CA PRO A 375 18.93 -5.92 -9.47
C PRO A 375 18.82 -5.60 -7.98
N ALA A 376 17.63 -5.74 -7.37
CA ALA A 376 17.46 -5.58 -5.93
C ALA A 376 18.19 -6.67 -5.14
N LEU A 377 18.17 -7.92 -5.62
CA LEU A 377 18.93 -9.03 -5.06
C LEU A 377 20.45 -8.81 -5.17
N ALA A 378 20.93 -8.30 -6.31
CA ALA A 378 22.33 -7.95 -6.49
C ALA A 378 22.77 -6.85 -5.51
N GLN A 379 21.94 -5.84 -5.27
CA GLN A 379 22.18 -4.82 -4.24
C GLN A 379 22.19 -5.41 -2.84
N LEU A 380 21.28 -6.33 -2.52
CA LEU A 380 21.26 -7.03 -1.25
C LEU A 380 22.56 -7.81 -1.05
N ARG A 381 23.01 -8.56 -2.07
CA ARG A 381 24.30 -9.26 -2.03
C ARG A 381 25.49 -8.34 -1.78
N ALA A 382 25.50 -7.18 -2.42
CA ALA A 382 26.55 -6.17 -2.18
C ALA A 382 26.57 -5.63 -0.75
N VAL A 383 25.44 -5.68 -0.04
CA VAL A 383 25.33 -5.25 1.37
C VAL A 383 25.77 -6.34 2.34
N ILE A 384 25.30 -7.58 2.14
CA ILE A 384 25.46 -8.66 3.11
C ILE A 384 26.64 -9.61 2.82
N GLY A 385 27.26 -9.47 1.65
CA GLY A 385 28.37 -10.32 1.19
C GLY A 385 27.92 -11.56 0.40
N PRO A 386 28.89 -12.21 -0.29
CA PRO A 386 28.59 -13.33 -1.19
C PRO A 386 28.13 -14.60 -0.46
N ASP A 387 28.66 -14.84 0.74
CA ASP A 387 28.48 -16.10 1.47
C ASP A 387 27.28 -16.10 2.41
N ALA A 388 26.65 -14.94 2.62
CA ALA A 388 25.52 -14.83 3.52
C ALA A 388 24.31 -15.63 3.02
N LYS A 389 23.68 -16.40 3.91
CA LYS A 389 22.46 -17.14 3.59
C LYS A 389 21.30 -16.20 3.31
N ILE A 390 20.62 -16.42 2.19
CA ILE A 390 19.42 -15.68 1.79
C ILE A 390 18.27 -16.66 1.56
N MET A 391 17.13 -16.40 2.22
CA MET A 391 15.81 -16.90 1.86
C MET A 391 14.99 -15.70 1.41
N LEU A 392 14.70 -15.58 0.11
CA LEU A 392 14.00 -14.44 -0.48
C LEU A 392 12.51 -14.73 -0.67
N GLY A 393 11.65 -14.04 0.06
CA GLY A 393 10.21 -14.15 -0.06
C GLY A 393 9.62 -13.04 -0.95
N PHE A 394 8.80 -13.40 -1.94
CA PHE A 394 8.13 -12.45 -2.83
C PHE A 394 6.75 -12.92 -3.27
N ASP A 395 5.99 -12.02 -3.89
CA ASP A 395 4.64 -12.30 -4.33
C ASP A 395 4.58 -13.03 -5.68
N ARG A 396 3.34 -13.29 -6.15
CA ARG A 396 3.10 -13.95 -7.46
C ARG A 396 3.62 -13.15 -8.66
N GLY A 397 3.86 -11.85 -8.51
CA GLY A 397 4.42 -10.99 -9.55
C GLY A 397 5.84 -11.39 -9.93
N GLY A 398 6.59 -11.98 -8.98
CA GLY A 398 7.93 -12.53 -9.20
C GLY A 398 7.97 -14.03 -9.54
N ALA A 399 6.84 -14.74 -9.50
CA ALA A 399 6.80 -16.19 -9.67
C ALA A 399 6.98 -16.62 -11.14
N TYR A 400 8.17 -16.42 -11.68
CA TYR A 400 8.56 -16.75 -13.04
C TYR A 400 9.93 -17.44 -13.06
N PRO A 401 10.18 -18.40 -14.01
CA PRO A 401 11.45 -19.13 -14.12
C PRO A 401 12.68 -18.22 -14.17
N ALA A 402 12.62 -17.11 -14.89
CA ALA A 402 13.72 -16.15 -14.98
C ALA A 402 14.12 -15.56 -13.62
N VAL A 403 13.15 -15.31 -12.72
CA VAL A 403 13.43 -14.85 -11.35
C VAL A 403 14.03 -15.96 -10.50
N PHE A 404 13.52 -17.18 -10.64
CA PHE A 404 14.04 -18.34 -9.92
C PHE A 404 15.50 -18.64 -10.31
N CYS A 405 15.80 -18.54 -11.61
CA CYS A 405 17.18 -18.65 -12.10
C CYS A 405 18.07 -17.55 -11.52
N ALA A 406 17.61 -16.30 -11.53
CA ALA A 406 18.36 -15.18 -10.95
C ALA A 406 18.64 -15.37 -9.45
N CYS A 407 17.68 -15.92 -8.69
CA CYS A 407 17.90 -16.28 -7.28
C CYS A 407 18.97 -17.38 -7.14
N ARG A 408 18.86 -18.46 -7.92
CA ARG A 408 19.84 -19.55 -7.93
C ARG A 408 21.23 -19.04 -8.27
N ASP A 409 21.35 -18.24 -9.33
CA ASP A 409 22.62 -17.73 -9.83
C ASP A 409 23.28 -16.75 -8.82
N ALA A 410 22.46 -16.10 -7.99
CA ALA A 410 22.91 -15.29 -6.85
C ALA A 410 23.14 -16.10 -5.56
N GLY A 411 22.99 -17.41 -5.56
CA GLY A 411 23.14 -18.26 -4.37
C GLY A 411 22.08 -17.99 -3.30
N ALA A 412 20.86 -17.63 -3.72
CA ALA A 412 19.76 -17.34 -2.80
C ALA A 412 18.65 -18.38 -2.93
N ASP A 413 18.17 -18.90 -1.82
CA ASP A 413 16.92 -19.62 -1.75
C ASP A 413 15.74 -18.66 -1.92
N TRP A 414 14.63 -19.17 -2.40
CA TRP A 414 13.45 -18.37 -2.63
C TRP A 414 12.17 -19.10 -2.21
N ILE A 415 11.13 -18.30 -1.89
CA ILE A 415 9.79 -18.77 -1.56
C ILE A 415 8.74 -17.81 -2.10
N THR A 416 7.71 -18.34 -2.75
CA THR A 416 6.64 -17.54 -3.36
C THR A 416 5.32 -18.31 -3.46
N TYR A 417 4.23 -17.61 -3.77
CA TYR A 417 2.95 -18.24 -4.11
C TYR A 417 2.95 -18.75 -5.55
N ARG A 418 2.43 -19.96 -5.77
CA ARG A 418 2.25 -20.49 -7.12
C ARG A 418 1.23 -19.63 -7.88
N ARG A 419 1.50 -19.40 -9.16
CA ARG A 419 0.54 -18.77 -10.09
C ARG A 419 -0.48 -19.79 -10.56
N ALA A 420 -1.68 -19.32 -10.91
CA ALA A 420 -2.68 -20.17 -11.58
C ALA A 420 -2.19 -20.64 -12.96
N PRO A 421 -2.63 -21.81 -13.44
CA PRO A 421 -3.54 -22.73 -12.78
C PRO A 421 -2.89 -23.50 -11.62
N LEU A 422 -3.65 -23.71 -10.54
CA LEU A 422 -3.20 -24.51 -9.42
C LEU A 422 -3.28 -25.99 -9.77
N ALA A 423 -2.19 -26.74 -9.51
CA ALA A 423 -2.18 -28.19 -9.74
C ALA A 423 -2.95 -28.91 -8.62
N GLY A 424 -3.75 -29.88 -8.99
CA GLY A 424 -4.42 -30.75 -8.01
C GLY A 424 -3.41 -31.46 -7.10
N PRO A 425 -3.79 -31.79 -5.86
CA PRO A 425 -2.93 -32.55 -4.98
C PRO A 425 -2.79 -33.98 -5.50
N THR A 426 -1.55 -34.46 -5.61
CA THR A 426 -1.24 -35.83 -6.05
C THR A 426 -0.91 -36.76 -4.88
N ARG A 427 -0.87 -36.22 -3.64
CA ARG A 427 -0.61 -36.98 -2.40
C ARG A 427 -1.63 -36.57 -1.35
N LEU A 428 -1.93 -37.50 -0.45
CA LEU A 428 -2.74 -37.24 0.73
C LEU A 428 -2.06 -36.17 1.61
N PRO A 429 -2.82 -35.21 2.12
CA PRO A 429 -2.28 -34.21 3.02
C PRO A 429 -1.80 -34.84 4.32
N VAL A 430 -0.68 -34.36 4.85
CA VAL A 430 -0.16 -34.72 6.16
C VAL A 430 -0.60 -33.66 7.16
N VAL A 431 -1.09 -34.12 8.31
CA VAL A 431 -1.46 -33.23 9.42
C VAL A 431 -0.20 -32.93 10.22
N THR A 432 0.11 -31.66 10.40
CA THR A 432 1.28 -31.21 11.19
C THR A 432 0.78 -30.18 12.19
N THR A 433 1.31 -30.20 13.41
CA THR A 433 1.05 -29.18 14.42
C THR A 433 2.05 -28.03 14.34
N SER A 434 1.59 -26.82 14.54
CA SER A 434 2.39 -25.62 14.66
C SER A 434 2.04 -24.90 15.94
N THR A 435 3.04 -24.55 16.75
CA THR A 435 2.83 -23.75 17.95
C THR A 435 2.74 -22.27 17.59
N SER A 436 1.66 -21.60 17.96
CA SER A 436 1.53 -20.15 17.81
C SER A 436 2.34 -19.41 18.86
N ARG A 437 2.65 -18.11 18.62
CA ARG A 437 3.36 -17.26 19.59
C ARG A 437 2.70 -17.18 20.98
N GLY A 438 1.41 -17.49 21.09
CA GLY A 438 0.65 -17.53 22.34
C GLY A 438 0.58 -18.93 22.99
N GLY A 439 1.40 -19.89 22.56
CA GLY A 439 1.42 -21.26 23.11
C GLY A 439 0.28 -22.17 22.64
N GLY A 440 -0.62 -21.68 21.78
CA GLY A 440 -1.67 -22.49 21.17
C GLY A 440 -1.14 -23.36 20.03
N GLU A 441 -1.50 -24.63 20.00
CA GLU A 441 -1.22 -25.50 18.85
C GLU A 441 -2.23 -25.25 17.73
N ALA A 442 -1.73 -24.92 16.54
CA ALA A 442 -2.52 -24.84 15.31
C ALA A 442 -2.25 -26.07 14.45
N VAL A 443 -3.31 -26.74 14.05
CA VAL A 443 -3.21 -27.86 13.11
C VAL A 443 -3.06 -27.32 11.68
N VAL A 444 -1.97 -27.69 11.02
CA VAL A 444 -1.69 -27.34 9.62
C VAL A 444 -1.80 -28.61 8.79
N VAL A 445 -2.69 -28.61 7.81
CA VAL A 445 -2.88 -29.73 6.88
C VAL A 445 -2.24 -29.34 5.55
N CYS A 446 -1.16 -30.00 5.17
CA CYS A 446 -0.44 -29.68 3.95
C CYS A 446 0.04 -30.93 3.21
N ALA A 447 0.16 -30.80 1.89
CA ALA A 447 0.84 -31.79 1.04
C ALA A 447 2.13 -31.19 0.48
N ASP A 448 3.20 -31.93 0.53
CA ASP A 448 4.56 -31.54 0.13
C ASP A 448 5.07 -32.46 -0.95
N LYS A 449 5.51 -31.89 -2.07
CA LYS A 449 6.04 -32.67 -3.20
C LYS A 449 7.05 -31.90 -4.05
N PRO A 450 7.99 -32.59 -4.70
CA PRO A 450 8.78 -31.98 -5.75
C PRO A 450 7.90 -31.67 -6.97
N VAL A 451 8.23 -30.60 -7.70
CA VAL A 451 7.59 -30.21 -8.95
C VAL A 451 8.66 -29.75 -9.94
N THR A 452 8.44 -30.03 -11.22
CA THR A 452 9.27 -29.51 -12.31
C THR A 452 8.67 -28.20 -12.79
N ILE A 453 9.49 -27.18 -12.96
CA ILE A 453 9.13 -25.86 -13.51
C ILE A 453 9.92 -25.69 -14.80
N ASP A 454 9.21 -25.53 -15.92
CA ASP A 454 9.82 -25.32 -17.23
C ASP A 454 10.71 -24.08 -17.22
N GLY A 455 11.93 -24.22 -17.73
CA GLY A 455 12.93 -23.15 -17.76
C GLY A 455 13.66 -22.90 -16.43
N TYR A 456 13.34 -23.66 -15.35
CA TYR A 456 14.07 -23.57 -14.07
C TYR A 456 14.62 -24.92 -13.60
N GLY A 457 13.84 -25.97 -13.64
CA GLY A 457 14.16 -27.29 -13.09
C GLY A 457 13.29 -27.69 -11.92
N THR A 458 13.85 -28.46 -10.98
CA THR A 458 13.10 -28.98 -9.83
C THR A 458 12.97 -27.92 -8.72
N ALA A 459 11.75 -27.76 -8.23
CA ALA A 459 11.39 -26.97 -7.06
C ALA A 459 10.54 -27.82 -6.11
N ARG A 460 10.25 -27.29 -4.94
CA ARG A 460 9.37 -27.91 -3.94
C ARG A 460 8.04 -27.17 -3.91
N GLN A 461 6.91 -27.90 -3.89
CA GLN A 461 5.59 -27.35 -3.78
C GLN A 461 4.92 -27.79 -2.48
N ILE A 462 4.48 -26.83 -1.69
CA ILE A 462 3.68 -27.05 -0.48
C ILE A 462 2.24 -26.60 -0.76
N THR A 463 1.29 -27.52 -0.66
CA THR A 463 -0.14 -27.22 -0.80
C THR A 463 -0.80 -27.18 0.57
N LEU A 464 -1.36 -26.05 0.95
CA LEU A 464 -2.09 -25.87 2.21
C LEU A 464 -3.57 -26.18 1.98
N PHE A 465 -4.15 -26.92 2.92
CA PHE A 465 -5.58 -27.21 2.96
C PHE A 465 -6.24 -26.52 4.17
N GLU A 466 -7.37 -25.89 3.91
CA GLU A 466 -8.25 -25.31 4.92
C GLU A 466 -9.67 -25.85 4.70
N HIS A 467 -10.28 -26.35 5.76
CA HIS A 467 -11.61 -26.98 5.69
C HIS A 467 -11.75 -28.07 4.60
N GLY A 468 -10.70 -28.88 4.44
CA GLY A 468 -10.67 -29.97 3.45
C GLY A 468 -10.52 -29.52 2.00
N ARG A 469 -10.35 -28.22 1.74
CA ARG A 469 -10.15 -27.64 0.38
C ARG A 469 -8.75 -27.07 0.24
N MET A 470 -8.21 -27.11 -0.96
CA MET A 470 -6.94 -26.47 -1.27
C MET A 470 -7.08 -24.95 -1.15
N ALA A 471 -6.36 -24.35 -0.17
CA ALA A 471 -6.39 -22.93 0.09
C ALA A 471 -5.34 -22.17 -0.72
N LEU A 472 -4.09 -22.68 -0.74
CA LEU A 472 -3.01 -22.05 -1.50
C LEU A 472 -1.90 -23.06 -1.84
N GLN A 473 -1.09 -22.71 -2.82
CA GLN A 473 0.14 -23.43 -3.15
C GLN A 473 1.34 -22.49 -3.07
N VAL A 474 2.39 -22.97 -2.45
CA VAL A 474 3.67 -22.29 -2.27
C VAL A 474 4.74 -23.04 -3.04
N LEU A 475 5.63 -22.32 -3.71
CA LEU A 475 6.80 -22.85 -4.38
C LEU A 475 8.05 -22.34 -3.66
N THR A 476 9.08 -23.20 -3.55
CA THR A 476 10.35 -22.84 -2.94
C THR A 476 11.51 -23.67 -3.51
N SER A 477 12.71 -23.13 -3.46
CA SER A 477 13.95 -23.87 -3.72
C SER A 477 14.44 -24.66 -2.49
N ASP A 478 14.01 -24.28 -1.27
CA ASP A 478 14.43 -24.92 -0.02
C ASP A 478 13.81 -26.32 0.10
N THR A 479 14.67 -27.32 0.12
CA THR A 479 14.27 -28.75 0.23
C THR A 479 14.35 -29.28 1.65
N SER A 480 14.93 -28.54 2.60
CA SER A 480 15.28 -28.99 3.95
C SER A 480 14.33 -28.51 5.04
N THR A 481 13.87 -27.28 4.96
CA THR A 481 13.05 -26.66 6.01
C THR A 481 11.66 -27.28 6.06
N CYS A 482 11.10 -27.47 7.26
CA CYS A 482 9.77 -28.05 7.39
C CYS A 482 8.68 -27.18 6.76
N PRO A 483 7.61 -27.79 6.19
CA PRO A 483 6.55 -27.05 5.49
C PRO A 483 5.91 -25.93 6.31
N VAL A 484 5.70 -26.16 7.61
CA VAL A 484 5.08 -25.18 8.52
C VAL A 484 5.97 -23.94 8.68
N ALA A 485 7.27 -24.11 8.84
CA ALA A 485 8.22 -23.00 8.94
C ALA A 485 8.24 -22.18 7.65
N LEU A 486 8.24 -22.84 6.49
CA LEU A 486 8.16 -22.19 5.18
C LEU A 486 6.85 -21.40 4.99
N LEU A 487 5.71 -21.99 5.35
CA LEU A 487 4.41 -21.30 5.32
C LEU A 487 4.38 -20.08 6.25
N THR A 488 4.97 -20.21 7.45
CA THR A 488 5.12 -19.10 8.41
C THR A 488 6.01 -17.99 7.84
N THR A 489 7.14 -18.37 7.23
CA THR A 489 8.04 -17.42 6.55
C THR A 489 7.30 -16.66 5.45
N LEU A 490 6.56 -17.35 4.59
CA LEU A 490 5.84 -16.68 3.50
C LEU A 490 4.69 -15.80 4.03
N ARG A 491 4.00 -16.20 5.10
CA ARG A 491 3.00 -15.35 5.77
C ARG A 491 3.60 -14.07 6.34
N ALA A 492 4.85 -14.13 6.81
CA ALA A 492 5.58 -12.97 7.30
C ALA A 492 5.87 -11.92 6.19
N ARG A 493 5.74 -12.25 4.90
CA ARG A 493 5.78 -11.29 3.78
C ARG A 493 4.80 -10.14 3.94
N ARG A 494 3.67 -10.31 4.64
CA ARG A 494 2.76 -9.21 4.95
C ARG A 494 3.43 -8.02 5.64
N ARG A 495 4.60 -8.22 6.24
CA ARG A 495 5.40 -7.13 6.83
C ARG A 495 5.78 -6.07 5.80
N ILE A 496 6.10 -6.47 4.56
CA ILE A 496 6.47 -5.50 3.52
C ILE A 496 5.25 -4.69 3.05
N GLU A 497 4.07 -5.32 2.92
CA GLU A 497 2.82 -4.63 2.60
C GLU A 497 2.45 -3.61 3.70
N ASN A 498 2.58 -4.02 4.96
CA ASN A 498 2.36 -3.15 6.11
C ASN A 498 3.42 -2.04 6.18
N ALA A 499 4.68 -2.33 5.82
CA ALA A 499 5.74 -1.32 5.76
C ALA A 499 5.44 -0.26 4.70
N PHE A 500 4.99 -0.64 3.50
CA PHE A 500 4.58 0.32 2.49
C PHE A 500 3.42 1.20 2.96
N LYS A 501 2.36 0.59 3.51
CA LYS A 501 1.23 1.34 4.05
C LYS A 501 1.68 2.34 5.12
N TYR A 502 2.46 1.87 6.09
CA TYR A 502 2.97 2.70 7.17
C TYR A 502 3.89 3.82 6.67
N ALA A 503 4.81 3.50 5.78
CA ALA A 503 5.76 4.48 5.26
C ALA A 503 5.11 5.49 4.29
N SER A 504 4.04 5.10 3.56
CA SER A 504 3.22 6.03 2.78
C SER A 504 2.53 7.05 3.67
N GLU A 505 1.93 6.58 4.76
CA GLU A 505 1.19 7.43 5.70
C GLU A 505 2.12 8.35 6.51
N HIS A 506 3.27 7.82 6.96
CA HIS A 506 4.07 8.49 7.99
C HIS A 506 5.41 9.03 7.51
N HIS A 507 5.97 8.48 6.44
CA HIS A 507 7.29 8.88 5.92
C HIS A 507 7.25 9.44 4.49
N GLY A 508 6.07 9.58 3.91
CA GLY A 508 5.87 10.23 2.61
C GLY A 508 6.58 9.55 1.44
N ILE A 509 6.60 8.20 1.41
CA ILE A 509 7.26 7.47 0.32
C ILE A 509 6.56 7.62 -1.02
N ASP A 510 5.32 8.07 -1.06
CA ASP A 510 4.58 8.36 -2.29
C ASP A 510 4.94 9.72 -2.90
N ALA A 511 5.61 10.61 -2.14
CA ALA A 511 5.98 11.92 -2.61
C ALA A 511 7.14 11.83 -3.60
N LEU A 512 6.97 12.39 -4.79
CA LEU A 512 8.05 12.54 -5.77
C LEU A 512 9.05 13.60 -5.29
N ALA A 513 10.36 13.32 -5.50
CA ALA A 513 11.42 14.25 -5.11
C ALA A 513 11.52 15.44 -6.06
N ASP A 514 11.37 15.18 -7.33
CA ASP A 514 11.28 16.16 -8.41
C ASP A 514 10.60 15.56 -9.66
N TYR A 515 10.36 16.41 -10.65
CA TYR A 515 9.77 16.06 -11.95
C TYR A 515 10.77 16.14 -13.08
N ILE A 516 12.09 16.20 -12.78
CA ILE A 516 13.13 16.25 -13.80
C ILE A 516 13.18 14.89 -14.51
N ALA A 517 13.14 14.94 -15.84
CA ALA A 517 13.19 13.75 -16.67
C ALA A 517 13.98 14.04 -17.94
N ASP A 518 14.72 13.04 -18.34
CA ASP A 518 15.40 13.03 -19.63
C ASP A 518 14.45 12.41 -20.67
N LEU A 519 14.34 13.07 -21.85
CA LEU A 519 13.51 12.59 -22.94
C LEU A 519 14.38 11.73 -23.88
N GLU A 520 13.95 10.51 -24.11
CA GLU A 520 14.61 9.61 -25.05
C GLU A 520 13.62 8.99 -26.04
N THR A 521 14.14 8.39 -27.10
CA THR A 521 13.34 7.64 -28.06
C THR A 521 12.66 6.46 -27.37
N ASN A 522 11.36 6.31 -27.60
CA ASN A 522 10.59 5.24 -26.98
C ASN A 522 10.78 3.92 -27.74
N THR A 523 11.69 3.10 -27.27
CA THR A 523 11.94 1.75 -27.81
C THR A 523 11.14 0.65 -27.10
N ARG A 524 10.25 1.02 -26.16
CA ARG A 524 9.45 0.04 -25.42
C ARG A 524 8.53 -0.73 -26.36
N PRO A 525 8.48 -2.09 -26.24
CA PRO A 525 7.54 -2.88 -27.04
C PRO A 525 6.10 -2.57 -26.63
N ILE A 526 5.33 -2.07 -27.58
CA ILE A 526 3.88 -1.81 -27.47
C ILE A 526 3.12 -2.74 -28.39
N ASP A 527 1.81 -2.89 -28.17
CA ASP A 527 0.98 -3.75 -29.00
C ASP A 527 0.98 -3.25 -30.45
N ASN A 528 1.22 -4.18 -31.37
CA ASN A 528 1.27 -3.88 -32.78
C ASN A 528 -0.15 -3.65 -33.32
N PRO A 529 -0.46 -2.45 -33.88
CA PRO A 529 -1.78 -2.17 -34.46
C PRO A 529 -2.17 -3.16 -35.57
N ALA A 530 -1.20 -3.59 -36.38
CA ALA A 530 -1.45 -4.59 -37.43
C ALA A 530 -1.85 -5.95 -36.83
N ARG A 531 -1.23 -6.38 -35.72
CA ARG A 531 -1.63 -7.59 -35.00
C ARG A 531 -3.02 -7.44 -34.38
N THR A 532 -3.36 -6.24 -33.86
CA THR A 532 -4.69 -5.94 -33.32
C THR A 532 -5.76 -6.03 -34.41
N ALA A 533 -5.49 -5.49 -35.60
CA ALA A 533 -6.38 -5.60 -36.74
C ALA A 533 -6.53 -7.07 -37.21
N ALA A 534 -5.44 -7.83 -37.29
CA ALA A 534 -5.47 -9.25 -37.64
C ALA A 534 -6.26 -10.08 -36.60
N ASN A 535 -6.14 -9.76 -35.29
CA ASN A 535 -6.96 -10.40 -34.25
C ASN A 535 -8.46 -10.12 -34.44
N ALA A 536 -8.82 -8.90 -34.84
CA ALA A 536 -10.23 -8.58 -35.17
C ALA A 536 -10.75 -9.39 -36.33
N THR A 537 -9.94 -9.61 -37.40
CA THR A 537 -10.29 -10.46 -38.56
C THR A 537 -10.47 -11.92 -38.13
N VAL A 538 -9.58 -12.46 -37.28
CA VAL A 538 -9.72 -13.82 -36.74
C VAL A 538 -11.00 -13.95 -35.90
N LYS A 539 -11.31 -12.92 -35.08
CA LYS A 539 -12.55 -12.92 -34.30
C LYS A 539 -13.80 -12.90 -35.17
N ALA A 540 -13.80 -12.11 -36.25
CA ALA A 540 -14.89 -12.08 -37.21
C ALA A 540 -15.04 -13.45 -37.89
N GLY A 541 -13.94 -14.07 -38.37
CA GLY A 541 -13.98 -15.39 -38.98
C GLY A 541 -14.49 -16.51 -38.04
N LYS A 542 -14.18 -16.43 -36.74
CA LYS A 542 -14.75 -17.34 -35.74
C LYS A 542 -16.24 -17.16 -35.57
N ASN A 543 -16.74 -15.92 -35.57
CA ASN A 543 -18.18 -15.66 -35.51
C ASN A 543 -18.88 -16.18 -36.77
N ASP A 544 -18.31 -15.93 -37.97
CA ASP A 544 -18.87 -16.41 -39.25
C ASP A 544 -18.96 -17.94 -39.29
N LEU A 545 -17.95 -18.65 -38.74
CA LEU A 545 -17.97 -20.10 -38.62
C LEU A 545 -19.09 -20.56 -37.68
N VAL A 546 -19.20 -19.96 -36.48
CA VAL A 546 -20.26 -20.28 -35.52
C VAL A 546 -21.66 -20.04 -36.14
N ASP A 547 -21.83 -18.94 -36.88
CA ASP A 547 -23.11 -18.63 -37.51
C ASP A 547 -23.43 -19.58 -38.64
N ALA A 548 -22.43 -20.06 -39.42
CA ALA A 548 -22.60 -21.09 -40.42
C ALA A 548 -22.98 -22.45 -39.80
N GLU A 549 -22.34 -22.83 -38.68
CA GLU A 549 -22.65 -24.04 -37.91
C GLU A 549 -24.07 -23.98 -37.32
N ARG A 550 -24.49 -22.85 -36.77
CA ARG A 550 -25.86 -22.63 -36.30
C ARG A 550 -26.87 -22.75 -37.42
N ALA A 551 -26.59 -22.17 -38.58
CA ALA A 551 -27.47 -22.28 -39.73
C ALA A 551 -27.64 -23.75 -40.19
N LEU A 552 -26.56 -24.55 -40.17
CA LEU A 552 -26.64 -25.98 -40.44
C LEU A 552 -27.50 -26.70 -39.39
N ALA A 553 -27.28 -26.41 -38.10
CA ALA A 553 -28.06 -27.01 -37.02
C ALA A 553 -29.56 -26.70 -37.15
N HIS A 554 -29.93 -25.45 -37.49
CA HIS A 554 -31.31 -25.08 -37.74
C HIS A 554 -31.92 -25.85 -38.91
N LEU A 555 -31.17 -26.03 -40.01
CA LEU A 555 -31.64 -26.83 -41.17
C LEU A 555 -31.88 -28.30 -40.79
N MET A 556 -31.02 -28.87 -39.95
CA MET A 556 -31.17 -30.25 -39.46
C MET A 556 -32.37 -30.45 -38.52
N CYS A 557 -32.77 -29.41 -37.81
CA CYS A 557 -33.93 -29.42 -36.91
C CYS A 557 -35.25 -29.10 -37.61
N ASP A 558 -35.24 -28.61 -38.88
CA ASP A 558 -36.43 -28.27 -39.63
C ASP A 558 -37.15 -29.51 -40.17
N ARG A 559 -38.21 -29.92 -39.49
CA ARG A 559 -39.05 -31.06 -39.86
C ARG A 559 -40.10 -30.75 -40.94
N SER A 560 -40.19 -29.49 -41.38
CA SER A 560 -41.20 -29.06 -42.38
C SER A 560 -40.71 -29.15 -43.82
N ALA A 561 -39.39 -29.27 -44.05
CA ALA A 561 -38.80 -29.28 -45.38
C ALA A 561 -38.91 -30.63 -46.07
N SER A 562 -39.15 -30.63 -47.39
CA SER A 562 -39.11 -31.84 -48.18
C SER A 562 -37.65 -32.38 -48.27
N VAL A 563 -37.49 -33.74 -48.44
CA VAL A 563 -36.16 -34.36 -48.49
C VAL A 563 -35.26 -33.74 -49.55
N ALA A 564 -35.84 -33.42 -50.74
CA ALA A 564 -35.09 -32.85 -51.87
C ALA A 564 -34.63 -31.36 -51.55
N ALA A 565 -35.44 -30.58 -50.83
CA ALA A 565 -35.11 -29.25 -50.41
C ALA A 565 -34.05 -29.28 -49.26
N LEU A 566 -34.21 -30.22 -48.33
CA LEU A 566 -33.25 -30.42 -47.24
C LEU A 566 -31.86 -30.77 -47.75
N ASN A 567 -31.74 -31.73 -48.71
CA ASN A 567 -30.47 -32.13 -49.29
C ASN A 567 -29.76 -30.99 -50.03
N ARG A 568 -30.49 -30.17 -50.80
CA ARG A 568 -29.89 -28.98 -51.44
C ARG A 568 -29.40 -27.94 -50.43
N ASN A 569 -30.19 -27.66 -49.37
CA ASN A 569 -29.85 -26.72 -48.35
C ASN A 569 -28.68 -27.20 -47.50
N LEU A 570 -28.59 -28.49 -47.17
CA LEU A 570 -27.45 -29.08 -46.44
C LEU A 570 -26.15 -28.96 -47.23
N THR A 571 -26.17 -29.25 -48.57
CA THR A 571 -24.97 -29.07 -49.41
C THR A 571 -24.49 -27.63 -49.39
N GLY A 572 -25.41 -26.66 -49.50
CA GLY A 572 -25.08 -25.23 -49.38
C GLY A 572 -24.55 -24.83 -48.03
N ALA A 573 -25.11 -25.37 -46.92
CA ALA A 573 -24.64 -25.10 -45.55
C ALA A 573 -23.23 -25.68 -45.32
N HIS A 574 -22.96 -26.89 -45.76
CA HIS A 574 -21.61 -27.46 -45.68
C HIS A 574 -20.57 -26.67 -46.48
N ALA A 575 -20.91 -26.21 -47.69
CA ALA A 575 -20.02 -25.35 -48.48
C ALA A 575 -19.73 -24.01 -47.77
N ARG A 576 -20.71 -23.45 -47.04
CA ARG A 576 -20.52 -22.24 -46.21
C ARG A 576 -19.58 -22.47 -45.04
N ILE A 577 -19.72 -23.59 -44.32
CA ILE A 577 -18.84 -23.99 -43.25
C ILE A 577 -17.41 -24.19 -43.76
N GLU A 578 -17.24 -24.92 -44.87
CA GLU A 578 -15.93 -25.13 -45.46
C GLU A 578 -15.26 -23.79 -45.86
N LYS A 579 -16.03 -22.89 -46.48
CA LYS A 579 -15.56 -21.55 -46.85
C LYS A 579 -15.15 -20.72 -45.60
N ALA A 580 -15.97 -20.74 -44.53
CA ALA A 580 -15.68 -20.04 -43.29
C ALA A 580 -14.44 -20.63 -42.61
N THR A 581 -14.30 -21.95 -42.58
CA THR A 581 -13.12 -22.63 -42.02
C THR A 581 -11.83 -22.27 -42.76
N LYS A 582 -11.85 -22.25 -44.10
CA LYS A 582 -10.70 -21.84 -44.92
C LYS A 582 -10.34 -20.36 -44.69
N ALA A 583 -11.36 -19.50 -44.61
CA ALA A 583 -11.16 -18.06 -44.35
C ALA A 583 -10.55 -17.82 -42.94
N LEU A 584 -11.05 -18.56 -41.95
CA LEU A 584 -10.51 -18.48 -40.57
C LEU A 584 -9.06 -18.96 -40.53
N ALA A 585 -8.71 -20.07 -41.14
CA ALA A 585 -7.34 -20.57 -41.18
C ALA A 585 -6.38 -19.59 -41.89
N ALA A 586 -6.81 -18.96 -42.99
CA ALA A 586 -6.04 -17.92 -43.66
C ALA A 586 -5.84 -16.66 -42.76
N ALA A 587 -6.89 -16.26 -42.07
CA ALA A 587 -6.81 -15.14 -41.11
C ALA A 587 -5.87 -15.46 -39.91
N GLU A 588 -5.89 -16.69 -39.40
CA GLU A 588 -4.99 -17.14 -38.34
C GLU A 588 -3.53 -17.16 -38.82
N THR A 589 -3.27 -17.65 -40.01
CA THR A 589 -1.94 -17.63 -40.63
C THR A 589 -1.43 -16.19 -40.79
N THR A 590 -2.28 -15.29 -41.31
CA THR A 590 -1.93 -13.86 -41.44
C THR A 590 -1.65 -13.22 -40.10
N ARG A 591 -2.47 -13.50 -39.11
CA ARG A 591 -2.24 -13.02 -37.73
C ARG A 591 -0.89 -13.50 -37.19
N ASP A 592 -0.54 -14.77 -37.36
CA ASP A 592 0.66 -15.36 -36.75
C ASP A 592 1.95 -14.91 -37.44
N ALA A 593 1.88 -14.47 -38.69
CA ALA A 593 2.97 -13.82 -39.39
C ALA A 593 3.28 -12.39 -38.88
N VAL A 594 2.36 -11.76 -38.19
CA VAL A 594 2.56 -10.38 -37.65
C VAL A 594 3.06 -10.44 -36.22
N PRO A 595 4.17 -9.80 -35.86
CA PRO A 595 4.66 -9.72 -34.48
C PRO A 595 3.61 -9.11 -33.56
N ALA A 596 3.42 -9.70 -32.37
CA ALA A 596 2.45 -9.22 -31.40
C ALA A 596 2.79 -7.84 -30.85
N LYS A 597 4.08 -7.54 -30.73
CA LYS A 597 4.60 -6.24 -30.24
C LYS A 597 5.69 -5.72 -31.14
N LEU A 598 5.76 -4.39 -31.24
CA LEU A 598 6.84 -3.66 -31.91
C LEU A 598 7.35 -2.56 -30.97
N PRO A 599 8.63 -2.17 -31.08
CA PRO A 599 9.11 -0.95 -30.46
C PRO A 599 8.25 0.27 -30.83
N ALA A 600 7.91 1.10 -29.85
CA ALA A 600 7.01 2.24 -30.08
C ALA A 600 7.52 3.17 -31.18
N ASN A 601 8.84 3.39 -31.28
CA ASN A 601 9.47 4.20 -32.32
C ASN A 601 9.42 3.60 -33.73
N GLN A 602 9.09 2.31 -33.88
CA GLN A 602 8.83 1.69 -35.19
C GLN A 602 7.39 1.94 -35.68
N ILE A 603 6.48 2.22 -34.74
CA ILE A 603 5.08 2.56 -35.04
C ILE A 603 4.94 4.07 -35.24
N ASP A 604 5.58 4.84 -34.36
CA ASP A 604 5.65 6.30 -34.38
C ASP A 604 7.10 6.73 -34.20
N PRO A 605 7.80 7.19 -35.27
CA PRO A 605 9.21 7.63 -35.20
C PRO A 605 9.45 8.74 -34.18
N ASP A 606 8.44 9.56 -33.91
CA ASP A 606 8.50 10.68 -32.98
C ASP A 606 8.14 10.29 -31.54
N ALA A 607 7.81 9.01 -31.31
CA ALA A 607 7.50 8.53 -29.99
C ALA A 607 8.67 8.79 -29.02
N ARG A 608 8.41 9.58 -27.99
CA ARG A 608 9.37 9.88 -26.91
C ARG A 608 8.84 9.34 -25.60
N ARG A 609 9.76 8.99 -24.70
CA ARG A 609 9.45 8.66 -23.30
C ARG A 609 10.28 9.52 -22.36
N ALA A 610 9.73 9.81 -21.22
CA ALA A 610 10.40 10.55 -20.18
C ALA A 610 10.90 9.61 -19.09
N LEU A 611 12.21 9.57 -18.85
CA LEU A 611 12.82 8.87 -17.75
C LEU A 611 13.03 9.83 -16.58
N LEU A 612 12.28 9.66 -15.51
CA LEU A 612 12.46 10.45 -14.30
C LEU A 612 13.83 10.18 -13.69
N ARG A 613 14.59 11.22 -13.39
CA ARG A 613 15.90 11.09 -12.73
C ARG A 613 15.72 10.45 -11.36
N THR A 614 16.61 9.52 -11.02
CA THR A 614 16.51 8.70 -9.82
C THR A 614 17.37 9.19 -8.66
N THR A 615 18.47 9.92 -8.94
CA THR A 615 19.50 10.27 -7.93
C THR A 615 18.94 11.06 -6.75
N ARG A 616 18.21 12.14 -7.00
CA ARG A 616 17.58 12.96 -5.95
C ARG A 616 16.54 12.18 -5.17
N ARG A 617 15.78 11.34 -5.88
CA ARG A 617 14.79 10.46 -5.23
C ARG A 617 15.48 9.46 -4.32
N THR A 618 16.55 8.83 -4.79
CA THR A 618 17.31 7.85 -4.01
C THR A 618 17.89 8.50 -2.75
N LEU A 619 18.53 9.67 -2.85
CA LEU A 619 19.03 10.39 -1.66
C LEU A 619 17.93 10.65 -0.64
N GLN A 620 16.79 11.20 -1.07
CA GLN A 620 15.69 11.48 -0.16
C GLN A 620 15.10 10.20 0.43
N MET A 621 15.07 9.10 -0.33
CA MET A 621 14.60 7.83 0.20
C MET A 621 15.57 7.23 1.21
N VAL A 622 16.87 7.31 1.01
CA VAL A 622 17.85 6.87 2.02
C VAL A 622 17.61 7.57 3.34
N LEU A 623 17.39 8.89 3.31
CA LEU A 623 17.10 9.66 4.54
C LEU A 623 15.74 9.29 5.19
N ARG A 624 14.73 8.95 4.38
CA ARG A 624 13.44 8.44 4.88
C ARG A 624 13.59 7.06 5.50
N LEU A 625 14.38 6.18 4.84
CA LEU A 625 14.61 4.83 5.35
C LEU A 625 15.46 4.84 6.62
N LEU A 626 16.37 5.80 6.77
CA LEU A 626 17.09 6.01 8.02
C LEU A 626 16.10 6.38 9.15
N ALA A 627 15.18 7.31 8.89
CA ALA A 627 14.14 7.68 9.86
C ALA A 627 13.18 6.51 10.14
N TYR A 628 12.74 5.78 9.10
CA TYR A 628 11.89 4.60 9.23
C TYR A 628 12.54 3.50 10.07
N ASN A 629 13.81 3.19 9.80
CA ASN A 629 14.54 2.18 10.54
C ASN A 629 14.83 2.61 11.99
N GLY A 630 15.09 3.90 12.22
CA GLY A 630 15.25 4.46 13.56
C GLY A 630 13.97 4.37 14.39
N GLU A 631 12.83 4.73 13.80
CA GLU A 631 11.53 4.56 14.44
C GLU A 631 11.20 3.08 14.68
N HIS A 632 11.50 2.21 13.70
CA HIS A 632 11.30 0.76 13.83
C HIS A 632 12.15 0.16 14.95
N TRP A 633 13.42 0.58 15.05
CA TRP A 633 14.33 0.18 16.12
C TRP A 633 13.76 0.59 17.49
N LEU A 634 13.41 1.87 17.63
CA LEU A 634 12.86 2.41 18.86
C LEU A 634 11.57 1.70 19.29
N ALA A 635 10.67 1.47 18.32
CA ALA A 635 9.42 0.76 18.55
C ALA A 635 9.64 -0.70 18.99
N THR A 636 10.66 -1.37 18.43
CA THR A 636 11.00 -2.74 18.80
C THR A 636 11.55 -2.83 20.21
N HIS A 637 12.41 -1.89 20.63
CA HIS A 637 12.95 -1.82 21.99
C HIS A 637 11.86 -1.45 23.00
N LEU A 638 11.03 -0.46 22.70
CA LEU A 638 9.90 -0.08 23.56
C LEU A 638 8.93 -1.25 23.79
N ASN A 639 8.70 -2.07 22.74
CA ASN A 639 7.79 -3.21 22.79
C ASN A 639 8.18 -4.25 23.86
N ALA A 640 9.47 -4.34 24.24
CA ALA A 640 9.92 -5.21 25.31
C ALA A 640 9.34 -4.83 26.67
N TYR A 641 8.92 -3.57 26.84
CA TYR A 641 8.39 -3.00 28.09
C TYR A 641 6.86 -2.77 28.04
N LEU A 642 6.22 -3.09 26.90
CA LEU A 642 4.79 -2.96 26.69
C LEU A 642 4.09 -4.34 26.80
N ARG A 643 2.76 -4.36 26.85
CA ARG A 643 1.96 -5.58 26.83
C ARG A 643 1.86 -6.14 25.41
N ASP A 644 1.69 -7.44 25.25
CA ASP A 644 1.61 -8.12 23.96
C ASP A 644 0.52 -7.57 23.01
N ASN A 645 -0.55 -6.98 23.56
CA ASN A 645 -1.68 -6.45 22.79
C ASN A 645 -1.56 -4.94 22.50
N ASP A 646 -0.47 -4.29 22.93
CA ASP A 646 -0.29 -2.87 22.67
C ASP A 646 0.16 -2.62 21.23
N GLU A 647 -0.40 -1.59 20.61
CA GLU A 647 0.06 -1.13 19.28
C GLU A 647 1.37 -0.33 19.44
N TYR A 648 2.46 -1.00 19.72
CA TYR A 648 3.76 -0.41 20.06
C TYR A 648 4.27 0.61 19.04
N ARG A 649 4.00 0.43 17.72
CA ARG A 649 4.36 1.41 16.70
C ARG A 649 3.56 2.70 16.80
N ALA A 650 2.26 2.61 17.02
CA ALA A 650 1.40 3.77 17.23
C ALA A 650 1.80 4.53 18.50
N ILE A 651 2.07 3.81 19.60
CA ILE A 651 2.57 4.40 20.85
C ILE A 651 3.91 5.12 20.61
N THR A 652 4.88 4.46 19.97
CA THR A 652 6.19 5.07 19.68
C THR A 652 6.02 6.36 18.89
N ARG A 653 5.21 6.34 17.83
CA ARG A 653 5.06 7.51 16.97
C ARG A 653 4.23 8.62 17.61
N ALA A 654 3.00 8.30 18.01
CA ALA A 654 2.05 9.32 18.47
C ALA A 654 2.40 9.85 19.87
N THR A 655 2.76 8.95 20.78
CA THR A 655 3.01 9.34 22.17
C THR A 655 4.45 9.76 22.40
N ILE A 656 5.45 9.06 21.85
CA ILE A 656 6.85 9.35 22.14
C ILE A 656 7.43 10.36 21.16
N LEU A 657 7.53 10.01 19.87
CA LEU A 657 8.26 10.85 18.90
C LEU A 657 7.58 12.20 18.65
N ARG A 658 6.26 12.24 18.63
CA ARG A 658 5.48 13.44 18.31
C ARG A 658 4.73 14.04 19.48
N GLY A 659 4.42 13.24 20.50
CA GLY A 659 3.61 13.66 21.65
C GLY A 659 4.40 14.02 22.90
N THR A 660 5.70 13.66 22.96
CA THR A 660 6.52 13.96 24.14
C THR A 660 7.33 15.24 23.93
N ALA A 661 6.94 16.29 24.62
CA ALA A 661 7.70 17.54 24.72
C ALA A 661 8.82 17.40 25.76
N GLY A 662 9.74 18.34 25.79
CA GLY A 662 10.82 18.34 26.78
C GLY A 662 11.77 19.49 26.63
N THR A 663 12.79 19.47 27.47
CA THR A 663 13.86 20.48 27.54
C THR A 663 15.18 19.83 27.12
N ILE A 664 15.88 20.45 26.19
CA ILE A 664 17.20 20.03 25.71
C ILE A 664 18.23 21.03 26.24
N THR A 665 19.11 20.56 27.10
CA THR A 665 20.17 21.39 27.69
C THR A 665 21.50 21.04 27.04
N TYR A 666 22.11 22.03 26.40
CA TYR A 666 23.43 21.93 25.80
C TYR A 666 24.46 22.54 26.78
N THR A 667 25.41 21.74 27.21
CA THR A 667 26.58 22.18 27.96
C THR A 667 27.85 21.99 27.10
N PRO A 668 29.04 22.45 27.53
CA PRO A 668 30.27 22.14 26.80
C PRO A 668 30.54 20.64 26.63
N ASP A 669 30.18 19.82 27.62
CA ASP A 669 30.58 18.42 27.72
C ASP A 669 29.46 17.41 27.42
N THR A 670 28.19 17.82 27.63
CA THR A 670 27.04 16.91 27.55
C THR A 670 25.84 17.58 26.92
N ILE A 671 24.91 16.75 26.45
CA ILE A 671 23.56 17.15 26.03
C ILE A 671 22.56 16.34 26.87
N THR A 672 21.76 17.05 27.66
CA THR A 672 20.73 16.42 28.50
C THR A 672 19.34 16.67 27.92
N VAL A 673 18.53 15.64 27.80
CA VAL A 673 17.15 15.69 27.31
C VAL A 673 16.22 15.30 28.46
N GLU A 674 15.51 16.28 29.01
CA GLU A 674 14.49 16.06 30.03
C GLU A 674 13.12 15.98 29.34
N LEU A 675 12.52 14.80 29.27
CA LEU A 675 11.23 14.53 28.63
C LEU A 675 10.07 14.70 29.61
N GLN A 676 8.96 15.27 29.13
CA GLN A 676 7.71 15.25 29.88
C GLN A 676 7.18 13.81 29.94
N PRO A 677 6.63 13.36 31.09
CA PRO A 677 6.05 12.03 31.17
C PRO A 677 4.82 11.94 30.28
N PRO A 678 4.61 10.82 29.54
CA PRO A 678 3.35 10.54 28.90
C PRO A 678 2.19 10.47 29.89
N ASP A 679 0.98 10.84 29.49
CA ASP A 679 -0.22 10.83 30.34
C ASP A 679 -0.54 9.45 30.92
N SER A 680 -0.22 8.38 30.20
CA SER A 680 -0.40 7.02 30.69
C SER A 680 0.74 6.59 31.60
N PRO A 681 0.49 6.30 32.89
CA PRO A 681 1.55 5.85 33.82
C PRO A 681 2.27 4.59 33.35
N ARG A 682 1.56 3.70 32.63
CA ARG A 682 2.12 2.48 32.05
C ARG A 682 3.11 2.81 30.92
N ILE A 683 2.76 3.74 30.04
CA ILE A 683 3.66 4.15 28.96
C ILE A 683 4.83 4.94 29.52
N ALA A 684 4.60 5.78 30.53
CA ALA A 684 5.67 6.51 31.23
C ALA A 684 6.69 5.54 31.85
N ARG A 685 6.25 4.46 32.51
CA ARG A 685 7.12 3.41 33.04
C ARG A 685 7.90 2.70 31.93
N ALA A 686 7.23 2.30 30.83
CA ALA A 686 7.90 1.67 29.69
C ALA A 686 8.96 2.61 29.07
N LEU A 687 8.65 3.90 28.96
CA LEU A 687 9.61 4.92 28.52
C LEU A 687 10.79 5.03 29.49
N THR A 688 10.56 5.05 30.82
CA THR A 688 11.64 5.09 31.82
C THR A 688 12.63 3.94 31.62
N LEU A 689 12.13 2.70 31.48
CA LEU A 689 12.96 1.52 31.28
C LEU A 689 13.74 1.60 29.96
N LEU A 690 13.12 2.09 28.90
CA LEU A 690 13.79 2.34 27.63
C LEU A 690 14.90 3.41 27.76
N LEU A 691 14.68 4.47 28.53
CA LEU A 691 15.70 5.50 28.77
C LEU A 691 16.88 4.94 29.58
N GLU A 692 16.63 4.09 30.56
CA GLU A 692 17.70 3.38 31.30
C GLU A 692 18.56 2.53 30.37
N GLU A 693 17.90 1.77 29.44
CA GLU A 693 18.60 0.99 28.43
C GLU A 693 19.46 1.87 27.51
N ILE A 694 18.91 2.98 27.00
CA ILE A 694 19.63 3.91 26.12
C ILE A 694 20.78 4.59 26.86
N ASN A 695 20.57 5.02 28.09
CA ASN A 695 21.59 5.70 28.90
C ASN A 695 22.72 4.79 29.34
N ALA A 696 22.55 3.45 29.34
CA ALA A 696 23.62 2.51 29.59
C ALA A 696 24.78 2.65 28.58
N THR A 697 24.47 3.10 27.35
CA THR A 697 25.45 3.47 26.33
C THR A 697 25.01 4.79 25.68
N PRO A 698 25.34 5.94 26.29
CA PRO A 698 24.84 7.23 25.85
C PRO A 698 25.16 7.53 24.38
N PRO A 699 24.14 7.74 23.52
CA PRO A 699 24.38 8.01 22.12
C PRO A 699 24.88 9.43 21.86
N ARG A 700 25.27 9.72 20.62
CA ARG A 700 25.71 11.05 20.16
C ARG A 700 24.86 11.55 19.00
N LEU A 701 24.78 12.85 18.88
CA LEU A 701 24.21 13.48 17.68
C LEU A 701 25.16 13.33 16.48
N PRO A 702 24.63 13.20 15.25
CA PRO A 702 25.48 13.24 14.07
C PRO A 702 26.35 14.51 14.01
N GLY A 703 27.67 14.32 14.01
CA GLY A 703 28.67 15.39 13.97
C GLY A 703 28.86 16.14 15.30
N ASP A 704 28.38 15.62 16.43
CA ASP A 704 28.59 16.17 17.77
C ASP A 704 29.22 15.10 18.67
N PRO A 705 30.38 15.37 19.31
CA PRO A 705 31.05 14.39 20.14
C PRO A 705 30.41 14.20 21.52
N ARG A 706 29.55 15.13 21.96
CA ARG A 706 28.96 15.13 23.30
C ARG A 706 27.97 13.97 23.48
N PRO A 707 28.03 13.24 24.60
CA PRO A 707 27.06 12.21 24.92
C PRO A 707 25.67 12.80 25.18
N LEU A 708 24.64 12.10 24.77
CA LEU A 708 23.22 12.37 25.07
C LEU A 708 22.81 11.57 26.30
N THR A 709 22.21 12.25 27.27
CA THR A 709 21.56 11.62 28.42
C THR A 709 20.08 11.98 28.46
N TYR A 710 19.26 11.02 28.82
CA TYR A 710 17.80 11.18 28.83
C TYR A 710 17.24 11.01 30.24
N THR A 711 16.32 11.89 30.62
CA THR A 711 15.59 11.81 31.89
C THR A 711 14.12 12.07 31.65
N ILE A 712 13.27 11.59 32.56
CA ILE A 712 11.86 11.97 32.59
C ILE A 712 11.69 12.97 33.73
N ARG A 713 10.98 14.05 33.43
CA ARG A 713 10.62 15.06 34.42
C ARG A 713 9.78 14.41 35.52
N LYS A 714 10.21 14.56 36.76
CA LYS A 714 9.40 14.10 37.90
C LYS A 714 8.13 14.95 37.98
N PRO A 715 6.96 14.32 38.24
CA PRO A 715 5.69 15.02 38.35
C PRO A 715 5.70 16.09 39.48
#